data_b3f344212e240cb4a78fa9b00bb3e9be
#
_entry.id   b3f344212e240cb4a78fa9b00bb3e9be
#
_cell.length_a   1.000
_cell.length_b   1.000
_cell.length_c   1.000
_cell.angle_alpha   90.00
_cell.angle_beta   90.00
_cell.angle_gamma   90.00
#
_symmetry.space_group_name_H-M   'P 1'
#
loop_
_entity.id
_entity.type
_entity.pdbx_description
1 polymer ?
#
loop_
_entity_poly.entity_id
_entity_poly.type
_entity_poly.pdbx_seq_one_letter_code
_entity_poly.pdbx_strand_id
1 'polypeptide(L)'
;MKLKLLFSFAFALLIGSINYAQQKSNNDIKKLISSYKDDIRGPYYRIKWYCKDGSVRDAKDPCPDSIGGGIQHASFKQSVLELRKTNHLFFGEILASLNNQDFLDSENNYSRLKQYQLGKYLASIDDGWILKKGQYYRGSVQSEDEEAWGKQFFETILKDDSFVNNNYYLLRQALKDIPHNGDSNIAQQMRSESKVLADEISEFMDIRIKIHGNPEKSDIYLVQSFIKKNASKINTKQKKIFDKLLQTMQEFYAALNYKTIASEVSKIKDKNNVLSSLNDFINEDKSNLSAKDIVIKITENLDFLRYNITLFNSSKDRLILLDLTNQLEKILLIETQKWQPETLEETILKTQTLTCASYATGLVEAWEFDLIKPIYATTLLNDKITQKELNTLVNSARRIVEWSTSLVKANYQETVNIYADFEPFAYGFIDDRIRNSITLNLGETVSKLNSFAANISNINNNVMNISNQGSIRGLNPGYAFGKLIVVDGNPENIEVNTNNIYIFQKPPSDLKPVAGIMTVSEGNLVSHVQLLARNLGIPNAALSNDNLKSLEKYADKNVFYAVSNKGNVILKLENDMTDEEQKLFDKKERTKNMIEVPTDKLRLDVSKIINMKDVKASDSGILCGPKAANLGELKNLFPDKVVEGIIIPFGIFKSHMNKEMPSKNKTYWQFLNETFNKAAQLKKENVAEDAIEKFVIASLKELHTAILNIDLDASFIEDLKSNFSSVFGDNLGNVPVFLRSDTNMEDLKEFTGAGLNLTLFNILKEEKIINGIKQVWASAYSERSFKWRQKYLLNPENVYPSILIIPSVDVDYSGVMITKGINEGSENDLTVAFSRGAGGAVDGQSAETRLITEKSSFLLSPARQPDYIRLPATGSTKKYYTTFNKPILNYNNVSEIRELASEIRQKIDKQNKENHAYDVEFGFKDNKLWLFQIRPFVENKQAKSSDYLNAISPKVDTNKEIKLKEKI
;
A
#
# COMPACT_ATOMS: atom_id res chain seq x y z
N MET A 1 -58.74 -3.50 -30.57
CA MET A 1 -57.82 -2.52 -29.95
C MET A 1 -57.51 -2.79 -28.49
N LYS A 2 -58.42 -3.46 -27.70
CA LYS A 2 -58.14 -3.79 -26.27
C LYS A 2 -57.18 -4.96 -26.04
N LEU A 3 -56.99 -5.86 -27.02
CA LEU A 3 -56.09 -7.04 -26.83
C LEU A 3 -54.63 -6.73 -27.13
N LYS A 4 -54.32 -5.69 -27.92
CA LYS A 4 -52.93 -5.27 -28.17
C LYS A 4 -52.33 -4.44 -27.01
N LEU A 5 -53.16 -3.76 -26.22
CA LEU A 5 -52.68 -3.03 -25.04
C LEU A 5 -52.30 -3.96 -23.88
N LEU A 6 -52.99 -5.12 -23.73
CA LEU A 6 -52.65 -6.10 -22.70
C LEU A 6 -51.33 -6.83 -22.96
N PHE A 7 -50.99 -7.08 -24.24
CA PHE A 7 -49.70 -7.69 -24.60
C PHE A 7 -48.51 -6.71 -24.46
N SER A 8 -48.73 -5.41 -24.70
CA SER A 8 -47.68 -4.38 -24.48
C SER A 8 -47.41 -4.13 -22.98
N PHE A 9 -48.40 -4.26 -22.13
CA PHE A 9 -48.23 -4.14 -20.66
C PHE A 9 -47.60 -5.40 -20.04
N ALA A 10 -47.88 -6.59 -20.56
CA ALA A 10 -47.23 -7.83 -20.13
C ALA A 10 -45.78 -7.91 -20.59
N PHE A 11 -45.44 -7.33 -21.78
CA PHE A 11 -44.07 -7.28 -22.25
C PHE A 11 -43.25 -6.18 -21.55
N ALA A 12 -43.85 -5.08 -21.10
CA ALA A 12 -43.22 -4.05 -20.27
C ALA A 12 -42.98 -4.51 -18.83
N LEU A 13 -43.79 -5.44 -18.31
CA LEU A 13 -43.58 -6.08 -16.99
C LEU A 13 -42.53 -7.21 -17.01
N LEU A 14 -42.23 -7.78 -18.19
CA LEU A 14 -41.18 -8.80 -18.37
C LEU A 14 -39.80 -8.22 -18.63
N ILE A 15 -39.67 -6.92 -18.98
CA ILE A 15 -38.41 -6.20 -19.11
C ILE A 15 -37.98 -5.53 -17.77
N GLY A 16 -38.85 -5.52 -16.77
CA GLY A 16 -38.71 -4.85 -15.46
C GLY A 16 -38.00 -5.65 -14.36
N SER A 17 -37.44 -6.82 -14.63
CA SER A 17 -36.68 -7.56 -13.61
C SER A 17 -35.37 -8.14 -14.17
N ILE A 18 -34.52 -7.31 -14.75
CA ILE A 18 -33.10 -7.57 -14.62
C ILE A 18 -32.79 -7.23 -13.16
N ASN A 19 -32.98 -8.22 -12.29
CA ASN A 19 -32.40 -8.20 -10.96
C ASN A 19 -30.87 -8.06 -11.16
N TYR A 20 -30.36 -6.85 -11.12
CA TYR A 20 -28.95 -6.66 -10.72
C TYR A 20 -28.86 -7.30 -9.35
N ALA A 21 -28.24 -8.47 -9.28
CA ALA A 21 -27.99 -9.13 -8.01
C ALA A 21 -27.22 -8.11 -7.15
N GLN A 22 -27.89 -7.61 -6.11
CA GLN A 22 -27.34 -6.57 -5.27
C GLN A 22 -26.12 -7.12 -4.51
N GLN A 23 -25.00 -6.40 -4.53
CA GLN A 23 -23.83 -6.76 -3.77
C GLN A 23 -24.20 -6.92 -2.29
N LYS A 24 -23.82 -8.05 -1.67
CA LYS A 24 -24.11 -8.29 -0.26
C LYS A 24 -23.24 -7.40 0.64
N SER A 25 -23.83 -6.94 1.74
CA SER A 25 -23.09 -6.19 2.75
C SER A 25 -22.08 -7.07 3.49
N ASN A 26 -21.01 -6.48 4.03
CA ASN A 26 -20.01 -7.19 4.83
C ASN A 26 -20.64 -7.91 6.04
N ASN A 27 -21.68 -7.34 6.67
CA ASN A 27 -22.41 -7.98 7.76
C ASN A 27 -23.15 -9.25 7.31
N ASP A 28 -23.74 -9.25 6.11
CA ASP A 28 -24.41 -10.42 5.57
C ASP A 28 -23.39 -11.50 5.17
N ILE A 29 -22.25 -11.10 4.62
CA ILE A 29 -21.13 -12.02 4.31
C ILE A 29 -20.62 -12.66 5.60
N LYS A 30 -20.41 -11.88 6.66
CA LYS A 30 -19.98 -12.38 7.96
C LYS A 30 -20.92 -13.43 8.53
N LYS A 31 -22.24 -13.18 8.46
CA LYS A 31 -23.26 -14.17 8.88
C LYS A 31 -23.20 -15.46 8.04
N LEU A 32 -23.02 -15.35 6.72
CA LEU A 32 -22.88 -16.51 5.84
C LEU A 32 -21.63 -17.32 6.17
N ILE A 33 -20.49 -16.68 6.40
CA ILE A 33 -19.25 -17.37 6.76
C ILE A 33 -19.40 -18.09 8.10
N SER A 34 -20.00 -17.44 9.11
CA SER A 34 -20.31 -18.10 10.39
C SER A 34 -21.16 -19.35 10.16
N SER A 35 -22.23 -19.26 9.37
CA SER A 35 -23.09 -20.40 9.05
C SER A 35 -22.35 -21.53 8.32
N TYR A 36 -21.36 -21.19 7.45
CA TYR A 36 -20.54 -22.19 6.78
C TYR A 36 -19.51 -22.85 7.72
N LYS A 37 -19.00 -22.10 8.70
CA LYS A 37 -18.14 -22.67 9.75
C LYS A 37 -18.90 -23.67 10.63
N ASP A 38 -20.16 -23.40 10.91
CA ASP A 38 -21.01 -24.26 11.76
C ASP A 38 -21.57 -25.48 10.99
N ASP A 39 -21.83 -25.36 9.68
CA ASP A 39 -22.34 -26.44 8.86
C ASP A 39 -21.23 -27.45 8.51
N ILE A 40 -21.47 -28.73 8.73
CA ILE A 40 -20.52 -29.80 8.35
C ILE A 40 -20.20 -29.78 6.85
N ARG A 41 -21.13 -29.32 6.01
CA ARG A 41 -20.96 -29.18 4.55
C ARG A 41 -20.24 -27.88 4.17
N GLY A 42 -20.18 -26.93 5.07
CA GLY A 42 -19.60 -25.62 4.77
C GLY A 42 -20.27 -24.95 3.54
N PRO A 43 -19.48 -24.51 2.55
CA PRO A 43 -19.98 -23.87 1.33
C PRO A 43 -20.51 -24.84 0.27
N TYR A 44 -20.43 -26.17 0.53
CA TYR A 44 -20.73 -27.22 -0.47
C TYR A 44 -22.16 -27.76 -0.31
N TYR A 45 -22.71 -28.27 -1.44
CA TYR A 45 -24.08 -28.78 -1.48
C TYR A 45 -24.17 -30.31 -1.67
N ARG A 46 -23.80 -30.81 -2.86
CA ARG A 46 -23.87 -32.24 -3.22
C ARG A 46 -22.63 -32.65 -3.98
N ILE A 47 -22.20 -33.91 -3.75
CA ILE A 47 -21.15 -34.54 -4.52
C ILE A 47 -21.74 -35.06 -5.83
N LYS A 48 -21.07 -34.78 -6.95
CA LYS A 48 -21.45 -35.26 -8.29
C LYS A 48 -20.18 -35.63 -9.08
N TRP A 49 -20.35 -36.47 -10.08
CA TRP A 49 -19.34 -36.70 -11.09
C TRP A 49 -19.46 -35.66 -12.20
N TYR A 50 -18.36 -35.10 -12.57
CA TYR A 50 -18.18 -34.16 -13.69
C TYR A 50 -17.32 -34.83 -14.74
N CYS A 51 -17.96 -35.28 -15.84
CA CYS A 51 -17.31 -36.10 -16.85
C CYS A 51 -16.63 -35.23 -17.90
N LYS A 52 -15.61 -35.79 -18.59
CA LYS A 52 -14.86 -35.08 -19.62
C LYS A 52 -15.70 -34.70 -20.85
N ASP A 53 -16.82 -35.37 -21.10
CA ASP A 53 -17.78 -35.03 -22.15
C ASP A 53 -18.74 -33.88 -21.75
N GLY A 54 -18.56 -33.31 -20.53
CA GLY A 54 -19.42 -32.25 -19.98
C GLY A 54 -20.69 -32.76 -19.30
N SER A 55 -20.97 -34.06 -19.28
CA SER A 55 -22.10 -34.63 -18.53
C SER A 55 -21.85 -34.62 -17.03
N VAL A 56 -22.92 -34.45 -16.25
CA VAL A 56 -22.88 -34.48 -14.80
C VAL A 56 -23.75 -35.65 -14.30
N ARG A 57 -23.11 -36.51 -13.48
CA ARG A 57 -23.74 -37.73 -12.96
C ARG A 57 -23.85 -37.72 -11.45
N ASP A 58 -24.71 -38.56 -10.91
CA ASP A 58 -24.86 -38.69 -9.46
C ASP A 58 -23.63 -39.37 -8.82
N ALA A 59 -23.43 -39.16 -7.51
CA ALA A 59 -22.22 -39.61 -6.79
C ALA A 59 -21.97 -41.12 -6.89
N LYS A 60 -23.02 -41.92 -7.09
CA LYS A 60 -22.97 -43.39 -7.21
C LYS A 60 -22.86 -43.86 -8.67
N ASP A 61 -22.88 -42.99 -9.64
CA ASP A 61 -22.81 -43.28 -11.08
C ASP A 61 -21.54 -42.64 -11.67
N PRO A 62 -20.39 -43.33 -11.63
CA PRO A 62 -19.11 -42.79 -12.09
C PRO A 62 -19.10 -42.53 -13.60
N CYS A 63 -18.27 -41.62 -14.03
CA CYS A 63 -18.04 -41.37 -15.44
C CYS A 63 -17.37 -42.58 -16.09
N PRO A 64 -17.94 -43.10 -17.22
CA PRO A 64 -17.33 -44.26 -17.90
C PRO A 64 -15.98 -43.93 -18.49
N ASP A 65 -15.09 -44.92 -18.53
CA ASP A 65 -13.77 -44.77 -19.19
C ASP A 65 -13.89 -44.51 -20.69
N SER A 66 -15.01 -44.99 -21.30
CA SER A 66 -15.29 -44.78 -22.73
C SER A 66 -15.41 -43.32 -23.14
N ILE A 67 -15.78 -42.42 -22.19
CA ILE A 67 -15.84 -40.97 -22.41
C ILE A 67 -14.63 -40.24 -21.78
N GLY A 68 -13.61 -40.99 -21.38
CA GLY A 68 -12.38 -40.44 -20.80
C GLY A 68 -12.40 -40.20 -19.30
N GLY A 69 -13.40 -40.78 -18.59
CA GLY A 69 -13.57 -40.63 -17.13
C GLY A 69 -14.05 -39.25 -16.72
N GLY A 70 -13.77 -38.85 -15.50
CA GLY A 70 -14.18 -37.55 -14.94
C GLY A 70 -13.67 -37.37 -13.52
N ILE A 71 -14.05 -36.25 -12.90
CA ILE A 71 -13.68 -35.89 -11.54
C ILE A 71 -14.92 -35.87 -10.67
N GLN A 72 -14.84 -36.44 -9.49
CA GLN A 72 -15.93 -36.39 -8.51
C GLN A 72 -15.66 -35.27 -7.50
N HIS A 73 -16.52 -34.27 -7.45
CA HIS A 73 -16.42 -33.20 -6.46
C HIS A 73 -17.78 -32.63 -6.07
N ALA A 74 -17.82 -31.84 -4.99
CA ALA A 74 -19.04 -31.18 -4.55
C ALA A 74 -19.42 -30.00 -5.46
N SER A 75 -20.71 -29.78 -5.67
CA SER A 75 -21.21 -28.49 -6.15
C SER A 75 -21.24 -27.47 -5.00
N PHE A 76 -21.26 -26.19 -5.35
CA PHE A 76 -21.38 -25.11 -4.35
C PHE A 76 -22.84 -24.79 -4.03
N LYS A 77 -23.08 -24.26 -2.81
CA LYS A 77 -24.36 -23.64 -2.47
C LYS A 77 -24.61 -22.43 -3.35
N GLN A 78 -25.88 -22.15 -3.65
CA GLN A 78 -26.26 -21.00 -4.49
C GLN A 78 -25.73 -19.66 -3.95
N SER A 79 -25.75 -19.47 -2.61
CA SER A 79 -25.23 -18.28 -1.95
C SER A 79 -23.72 -18.05 -2.17
N VAL A 80 -22.94 -19.12 -2.35
CA VAL A 80 -21.50 -19.02 -2.70
C VAL A 80 -21.34 -18.56 -4.15
N LEU A 81 -22.14 -19.13 -5.07
CA LEU A 81 -22.09 -18.74 -6.48
C LEU A 81 -22.51 -17.26 -6.67
N GLU A 82 -23.49 -16.80 -5.88
CA GLU A 82 -23.86 -15.38 -5.86
C GLU A 82 -22.72 -14.49 -5.40
N LEU A 83 -22.04 -14.82 -4.28
CA LEU A 83 -20.89 -14.04 -3.78
C LEU A 83 -19.74 -13.98 -4.79
N ARG A 84 -19.48 -15.08 -5.52
CA ARG A 84 -18.49 -15.07 -6.62
C ARG A 84 -18.84 -14.06 -7.70
N LYS A 85 -20.13 -14.01 -8.07
CA LYS A 85 -20.63 -13.14 -9.16
C LYS A 85 -20.76 -11.68 -8.74
N THR A 86 -21.26 -11.39 -7.53
CA THR A 86 -21.61 -10.03 -7.11
C THR A 86 -20.54 -9.34 -6.28
N ASN A 87 -19.79 -10.10 -5.48
CA ASN A 87 -18.78 -9.57 -4.56
C ASN A 87 -17.35 -9.97 -4.94
N HIS A 88 -17.16 -10.75 -6.01
CA HIS A 88 -15.86 -11.29 -6.41
C HIS A 88 -15.15 -12.04 -5.26
N LEU A 89 -15.91 -12.82 -4.48
CA LEU A 89 -15.42 -13.61 -3.35
C LEU A 89 -15.37 -15.10 -3.68
N PHE A 90 -14.21 -15.70 -3.44
CA PHE A 90 -13.91 -17.09 -3.80
C PHE A 90 -13.52 -17.91 -2.57
N PHE A 91 -14.51 -18.58 -1.97
CA PHE A 91 -14.27 -19.48 -0.84
C PHE A 91 -14.23 -20.93 -1.26
N GLY A 92 -13.42 -21.71 -0.56
CA GLY A 92 -13.43 -23.17 -0.64
C GLY A 92 -13.21 -23.71 -2.04
N GLU A 93 -12.31 -23.08 -2.81
CA GLU A 93 -12.01 -23.51 -4.18
C GLU A 93 -11.64 -24.98 -4.25
N ILE A 94 -12.15 -25.66 -5.28
CA ILE A 94 -11.80 -27.02 -5.66
C ILE A 94 -10.99 -26.89 -6.95
N LEU A 95 -9.65 -26.93 -6.83
CA LEU A 95 -8.74 -26.64 -7.94
C LEU A 95 -9.01 -27.51 -9.16
N ALA A 96 -9.20 -28.81 -8.96
CA ALA A 96 -9.44 -29.76 -10.04
C ALA A 96 -10.68 -29.44 -10.91
N SER A 97 -11.60 -28.59 -10.42
CA SER A 97 -12.79 -28.15 -11.15
C SER A 97 -12.62 -26.82 -11.89
N LEU A 98 -11.46 -26.18 -11.78
CA LEU A 98 -11.22 -24.82 -12.30
C LEU A 98 -10.57 -24.85 -13.67
N ASN A 99 -10.91 -23.85 -14.49
CA ASN A 99 -10.13 -23.52 -15.67
C ASN A 99 -8.91 -22.70 -15.23
N ASN A 100 -7.72 -23.03 -15.71
CA ASN A 100 -6.47 -22.33 -15.41
C ASN A 100 -6.56 -20.83 -15.76
N GLN A 101 -7.21 -20.48 -16.85
CA GLN A 101 -7.40 -19.08 -17.29
C GLN A 101 -8.25 -18.28 -16.29
N ASP A 102 -9.36 -18.85 -15.81
CA ASP A 102 -10.26 -18.19 -14.86
C ASP A 102 -9.61 -18.03 -13.49
N PHE A 103 -8.66 -18.91 -13.15
CA PHE A 103 -7.91 -18.83 -11.88
C PHE A 103 -6.83 -17.73 -11.91
N LEU A 104 -6.29 -17.43 -13.10
CA LEU A 104 -5.34 -16.34 -13.36
C LEU A 104 -6.06 -15.05 -13.82
N ASP A 105 -7.00 -14.55 -13.07
CA ASP A 105 -7.77 -13.35 -13.36
C ASP A 105 -6.90 -12.07 -13.33
N SER A 106 -6.00 -11.93 -14.30
CA SER A 106 -5.05 -10.81 -14.43
C SER A 106 -5.72 -9.44 -14.45
N GLU A 107 -6.94 -9.35 -15.02
CA GLU A 107 -7.74 -8.12 -15.01
C GLU A 107 -8.15 -7.67 -13.61
N ASN A 108 -8.14 -8.58 -12.62
CA ASN A 108 -8.40 -8.33 -11.22
C ASN A 108 -7.15 -8.54 -10.35
N ASN A 109 -5.96 -8.32 -10.89
CA ASN A 109 -4.69 -8.43 -10.16
C ASN A 109 -4.48 -9.83 -9.53
N TYR A 110 -4.87 -10.88 -10.22
CA TYR A 110 -4.78 -12.27 -9.72
C TYR A 110 -5.53 -12.49 -8.39
N SER A 111 -6.64 -11.77 -8.20
CA SER A 111 -7.39 -11.74 -6.95
C SER A 111 -7.83 -13.13 -6.52
N ARG A 112 -8.30 -13.97 -7.46
CA ARG A 112 -8.77 -15.33 -7.17
C ARG A 112 -7.66 -16.23 -6.64
N LEU A 113 -6.46 -16.20 -7.26
CA LEU A 113 -5.27 -16.89 -6.79
C LEU A 113 -4.87 -16.41 -5.38
N LYS A 114 -4.83 -15.09 -5.17
CA LYS A 114 -4.44 -14.50 -3.88
C LYS A 114 -5.45 -14.81 -2.78
N GLN A 115 -6.75 -14.87 -3.10
CA GLN A 115 -7.79 -15.31 -2.17
C GLN A 115 -7.65 -16.80 -1.82
N TYR A 116 -7.27 -17.65 -2.77
CA TYR A 116 -6.96 -19.05 -2.48
C TYR A 116 -5.78 -19.17 -1.50
N GLN A 117 -4.72 -18.43 -1.71
CA GLN A 117 -3.54 -18.39 -0.82
C GLN A 117 -3.92 -17.89 0.60
N LEU A 118 -4.74 -16.84 0.70
CA LEU A 118 -5.29 -16.36 1.98
C LEU A 118 -6.17 -17.45 2.63
N GLY A 119 -6.99 -18.15 1.84
CA GLY A 119 -7.79 -19.27 2.32
C GLY A 119 -6.95 -20.43 2.89
N LYS A 120 -5.78 -20.72 2.30
CA LYS A 120 -4.81 -21.72 2.82
C LYS A 120 -4.22 -21.26 4.16
N TYR A 121 -3.84 -19.99 4.27
CA TYR A 121 -3.36 -19.40 5.52
C TYR A 121 -4.44 -19.48 6.61
N LEU A 122 -5.68 -19.05 6.32
CA LEU A 122 -6.78 -19.13 7.28
C LEU A 122 -7.03 -20.58 7.74
N ALA A 123 -6.94 -21.55 6.83
CA ALA A 123 -7.05 -22.95 7.19
C ALA A 123 -5.92 -23.45 8.10
N SER A 124 -4.75 -22.83 8.09
CA SER A 124 -3.64 -23.20 8.97
C SER A 124 -3.78 -22.68 10.41
N ILE A 125 -4.54 -21.59 10.60
CA ILE A 125 -4.70 -20.93 11.90
C ILE A 125 -6.10 -21.05 12.51
N ASP A 126 -7.11 -21.41 11.69
CA ASP A 126 -8.51 -21.60 12.10
C ASP A 126 -9.01 -22.99 11.72
N ASP A 127 -9.15 -23.88 12.69
CA ASP A 127 -9.63 -25.24 12.46
C ASP A 127 -11.08 -25.29 11.94
N GLY A 128 -11.87 -24.26 12.20
CA GLY A 128 -13.20 -24.08 11.67
C GLY A 128 -13.27 -23.51 10.26
N TRP A 129 -12.15 -23.10 9.66
CA TRP A 129 -12.18 -22.43 8.36
C TRP A 129 -12.81 -23.27 7.25
N ILE A 130 -13.51 -22.57 6.36
CA ILE A 130 -14.34 -23.14 5.30
C ILE A 130 -13.58 -24.15 4.42
N LEU A 131 -12.30 -23.89 4.13
CA LEU A 131 -11.50 -24.79 3.31
C LEU A 131 -11.33 -26.18 3.96
N LYS A 132 -11.27 -26.27 5.29
CA LYS A 132 -11.19 -27.55 6.01
C LYS A 132 -12.49 -28.36 5.92
N LYS A 133 -13.66 -27.71 5.79
CA LYS A 133 -14.95 -28.42 5.55
C LYS A 133 -14.93 -29.20 4.24
N GLY A 134 -14.10 -28.78 3.29
CA GLY A 134 -13.87 -29.50 2.06
C GLY A 134 -13.36 -30.93 2.21
N GLN A 135 -12.70 -31.25 3.31
CA GLN A 135 -12.23 -32.64 3.55
C GLN A 135 -13.38 -33.68 3.60
N TYR A 136 -14.56 -33.29 4.08
CA TYR A 136 -15.75 -34.16 4.09
C TYR A 136 -16.45 -34.24 2.74
N TYR A 137 -16.53 -33.14 1.99
CA TYR A 137 -17.28 -33.02 0.74
C TYR A 137 -16.38 -32.89 -0.49
N ARG A 138 -15.10 -32.53 -0.29
CA ARG A 138 -14.03 -32.77 -1.23
C ARG A 138 -13.49 -34.20 -1.15
N GLY A 139 -13.92 -35.00 -0.16
CA GLY A 139 -13.42 -36.37 0.05
C GLY A 139 -13.54 -37.32 -1.13
N SER A 140 -14.27 -36.89 -2.17
CA SER A 140 -14.28 -37.58 -3.47
C SER A 140 -13.31 -36.98 -4.48
N VAL A 141 -12.78 -35.78 -4.27
CA VAL A 141 -11.66 -35.27 -5.07
C VAL A 141 -10.39 -35.87 -4.49
N GLN A 142 -9.76 -36.72 -5.27
CA GLN A 142 -8.47 -37.29 -4.88
C GLN A 142 -7.41 -36.18 -4.81
N SER A 143 -6.48 -36.28 -3.87
CA SER A 143 -5.33 -35.36 -3.82
C SER A 143 -4.61 -35.30 -5.16
N GLU A 144 -4.56 -36.44 -5.85
CA GLU A 144 -3.96 -36.61 -7.16
C GLU A 144 -4.60 -35.75 -8.26
N ASP A 145 -5.94 -35.54 -8.19
CA ASP A 145 -6.63 -34.67 -9.16
C ASP A 145 -6.23 -33.20 -8.97
N GLU A 146 -6.10 -32.75 -7.73
CA GLU A 146 -5.64 -31.38 -7.44
C GLU A 146 -4.16 -31.18 -7.76
N GLU A 147 -3.32 -32.18 -7.51
CA GLU A 147 -1.90 -32.19 -7.88
C GLU A 147 -1.73 -32.19 -9.40
N ALA A 148 -2.51 -33.00 -10.12
CA ALA A 148 -2.49 -33.02 -11.58
C ALA A 148 -2.91 -31.67 -12.17
N TRP A 149 -3.95 -31.05 -11.61
CA TRP A 149 -4.36 -29.71 -11.98
C TRP A 149 -3.27 -28.68 -11.71
N GLY A 150 -2.70 -28.66 -10.51
CA GLY A 150 -1.63 -27.73 -10.13
C GLY A 150 -0.40 -27.86 -11.01
N LYS A 151 0.01 -29.09 -11.34
CA LYS A 151 1.09 -29.34 -12.28
C LYS A 151 0.80 -28.78 -13.67
N GLN A 152 -0.39 -29.04 -14.20
CA GLN A 152 -0.81 -28.50 -15.50
C GLN A 152 -0.88 -26.96 -15.46
N PHE A 153 -1.37 -26.39 -14.37
CA PHE A 153 -1.43 -24.94 -14.15
C PHE A 153 -0.03 -24.34 -14.24
N PHE A 154 0.93 -24.84 -13.45
CA PHE A 154 2.31 -24.33 -13.48
C PHE A 154 2.97 -24.58 -14.83
N GLU A 155 2.83 -25.77 -15.42
CA GLU A 155 3.39 -26.06 -16.75
C GLU A 155 2.82 -25.11 -17.83
N THR A 156 1.63 -24.56 -17.64
CA THR A 156 1.01 -23.60 -18.56
C THR A 156 1.60 -22.21 -18.37
N ILE A 157 1.63 -21.69 -17.15
CA ILE A 157 2.11 -20.33 -16.87
C ILE A 157 3.64 -20.18 -17.03
N LEU A 158 4.39 -21.25 -16.79
CA LEU A 158 5.85 -21.27 -16.93
C LEU A 158 6.33 -21.29 -18.39
N LYS A 159 5.44 -21.35 -19.37
CA LYS A 159 5.77 -21.10 -20.79
C LYS A 159 5.93 -19.63 -21.12
N ASP A 160 5.35 -18.75 -20.31
CA ASP A 160 5.39 -17.30 -20.50
C ASP A 160 6.54 -16.67 -19.72
N ASP A 161 7.62 -16.35 -20.40
CA ASP A 161 8.78 -15.67 -19.81
C ASP A 161 8.42 -14.32 -19.20
N SER A 162 7.45 -13.61 -19.79
CA SER A 162 6.98 -12.34 -19.26
C SER A 162 6.28 -12.53 -17.91
N PHE A 163 5.43 -13.55 -17.79
CA PHE A 163 4.79 -13.88 -16.51
C PHE A 163 5.83 -14.26 -15.45
N VAL A 164 6.78 -15.12 -15.79
CA VAL A 164 7.84 -15.59 -14.87
C VAL A 164 8.66 -14.41 -14.34
N ASN A 165 9.08 -13.50 -15.22
CA ASN A 165 9.91 -12.35 -14.83
C ASN A 165 9.13 -11.28 -14.07
N ASN A 166 7.88 -11.04 -14.44
CA ASN A 166 7.08 -9.95 -13.87
C ASN A 166 6.39 -10.32 -12.55
N ASN A 167 6.16 -11.61 -12.29
CA ASN A 167 5.41 -12.11 -11.15
C ASN A 167 6.21 -13.12 -10.30
N TYR A 168 7.54 -13.02 -10.30
CA TYR A 168 8.42 -14.04 -9.70
C TYR A 168 8.10 -14.29 -8.21
N TYR A 169 7.85 -13.25 -7.43
CA TYR A 169 7.44 -13.40 -6.03
C TYR A 169 6.11 -14.15 -5.90
N LEU A 170 5.07 -13.70 -6.61
CA LEU A 170 3.73 -14.32 -6.57
C LEU A 170 3.80 -15.78 -7.03
N LEU A 171 4.57 -16.09 -8.08
CA LEU A 171 4.79 -17.43 -8.59
C LEU A 171 5.40 -18.34 -7.53
N ARG A 172 6.46 -17.91 -6.86
CA ARG A 172 7.09 -18.68 -5.78
C ARG A 172 6.16 -18.90 -4.57
N GLN A 173 5.33 -17.91 -4.22
CA GLN A 173 4.33 -18.09 -3.18
C GLN A 173 3.21 -19.05 -3.63
N ALA A 174 2.77 -18.99 -4.89
CA ALA A 174 1.79 -19.92 -5.43
C ALA A 174 2.26 -21.37 -5.35
N LEU A 175 3.54 -21.62 -5.64
CA LEU A 175 4.16 -22.94 -5.52
C LEU A 175 4.16 -23.51 -4.08
N LYS A 176 4.18 -22.63 -3.07
CA LYS A 176 4.07 -23.05 -1.66
C LYS A 176 2.64 -23.49 -1.28
N ASP A 177 1.62 -22.97 -1.96
CA ASP A 177 0.20 -23.12 -1.57
C ASP A 177 -0.59 -24.07 -2.48
N ILE A 178 -0.24 -24.18 -3.78
CA ILE A 178 -0.94 -25.03 -4.76
C ILE A 178 -0.26 -26.40 -4.84
N PRO A 179 -0.97 -27.51 -4.57
CA PRO A 179 -0.42 -28.86 -4.73
C PRO A 179 -0.08 -29.11 -6.21
N HIS A 180 1.13 -29.65 -6.48
CA HIS A 180 1.61 -29.94 -7.84
C HIS A 180 2.70 -31.01 -7.88
N ASN A 181 3.27 -31.34 -6.73
CA ASN A 181 4.21 -32.44 -6.58
C ASN A 181 3.44 -33.66 -6.12
N GLY A 182 3.57 -34.78 -6.84
CA GLY A 182 2.97 -36.04 -6.42
C GLY A 182 3.45 -36.43 -5.03
N ASP A 183 2.65 -37.24 -4.33
CA ASP A 183 3.04 -37.82 -3.06
C ASP A 183 4.43 -38.51 -3.21
N SER A 184 5.35 -38.14 -2.33
CA SER A 184 6.59 -38.87 -2.20
C SER A 184 6.29 -40.35 -1.87
N ASN A 185 7.12 -41.28 -2.33
CA ASN A 185 6.98 -42.69 -1.95
C ASN A 185 6.84 -42.85 -0.42
N ILE A 186 7.49 -41.99 0.34
CA ILE A 186 7.40 -41.94 1.82
C ILE A 186 6.01 -41.51 2.30
N ALA A 187 5.37 -40.53 1.66
CA ALA A 187 4.01 -40.13 2.00
C ALA A 187 2.97 -41.23 1.71
N GLN A 188 3.10 -41.90 0.56
CA GLN A 188 2.27 -43.08 0.21
C GLN A 188 2.49 -44.24 1.19
N GLN A 189 3.73 -44.48 1.59
CA GLN A 189 4.10 -45.50 2.55
C GLN A 189 3.48 -45.16 3.93
N MET A 190 3.60 -43.93 4.41
CA MET A 190 3.00 -43.45 5.66
C MET A 190 1.46 -43.65 5.66
N ARG A 191 0.79 -43.31 4.55
CA ARG A 191 -0.66 -43.51 4.39
C ARG A 191 -1.05 -44.99 4.37
N SER A 192 -0.26 -45.82 3.70
CA SER A 192 -0.50 -47.25 3.63
C SER A 192 -0.31 -47.92 4.98
N GLU A 193 0.76 -47.60 5.71
CA GLU A 193 1.04 -48.16 7.03
C GLU A 193 -0.04 -47.72 8.05
N SER A 194 -0.45 -46.45 8.03
CA SER A 194 -1.55 -45.96 8.89
C SER A 194 -2.89 -46.61 8.56
N LYS A 195 -3.17 -46.92 7.27
CA LYS A 195 -4.36 -47.64 6.85
C LYS A 195 -4.37 -49.07 7.39
N VAL A 196 -3.26 -49.84 7.25
CA VAL A 196 -3.17 -51.20 7.79
C VAL A 196 -3.46 -51.25 9.29
N LEU A 197 -2.95 -50.25 10.05
CA LEU A 197 -3.23 -50.14 11.48
C LEU A 197 -4.72 -49.82 11.76
N ALA A 198 -5.34 -48.91 11.00
CA ALA A 198 -6.73 -48.55 11.20
C ALA A 198 -7.71 -49.66 10.81
N ASP A 199 -7.33 -50.46 9.80
CA ASP A 199 -8.13 -51.65 9.41
C ASP A 199 -8.11 -52.74 10.49
N GLU A 200 -7.03 -52.83 11.31
CA GLU A 200 -6.90 -53.78 12.41
C GLU A 200 -7.36 -53.19 13.78
N ILE A 201 -7.27 -51.88 13.95
CA ILE A 201 -7.57 -51.17 15.23
C ILE A 201 -8.51 -49.99 14.93
N SER A 202 -9.80 -50.16 15.10
CA SER A 202 -10.83 -49.19 14.78
C SER A 202 -10.64 -47.85 15.54
N GLU A 203 -10.13 -47.87 16.77
CA GLU A 203 -9.86 -46.67 17.55
C GLU A 203 -8.72 -45.79 16.99
N PHE A 204 -7.92 -46.33 16.05
CA PHE A 204 -6.87 -45.59 15.35
C PHE A 204 -7.38 -44.83 14.11
N MET A 205 -8.64 -45.03 13.72
CA MET A 205 -9.21 -44.49 12.49
C MET A 205 -9.13 -42.95 12.43
N ASP A 206 -9.42 -42.25 13.51
CA ASP A 206 -9.39 -40.78 13.51
C ASP A 206 -7.96 -40.22 13.26
N ILE A 207 -6.95 -40.88 13.87
CA ILE A 207 -5.54 -40.53 13.62
C ILE A 207 -5.15 -40.84 12.17
N ARG A 208 -5.61 -41.98 11.64
CA ARG A 208 -5.39 -42.34 10.21
C ARG A 208 -6.02 -41.31 9.27
N ILE A 209 -7.24 -40.86 9.54
CA ILE A 209 -7.93 -39.84 8.73
C ILE A 209 -7.11 -38.52 8.74
N LYS A 210 -6.59 -38.14 9.90
CA LYS A 210 -5.75 -36.95 10.02
C LYS A 210 -4.44 -37.11 9.23
N ILE A 211 -3.71 -38.21 9.40
CA ILE A 211 -2.46 -38.52 8.68
C ILE A 211 -2.71 -38.56 7.16
N HIS A 212 -3.87 -39.05 6.72
CA HIS A 212 -4.20 -39.15 5.30
C HIS A 212 -4.59 -37.81 4.70
N GLY A 213 -5.40 -37.01 5.39
CA GLY A 213 -6.02 -35.80 4.87
C GLY A 213 -5.21 -34.51 5.10
N ASN A 214 -4.55 -34.41 6.24
CA ASN A 214 -3.76 -33.22 6.63
C ASN A 214 -2.62 -33.62 7.57
N PRO A 215 -1.55 -34.27 7.05
CA PRO A 215 -0.44 -34.72 7.86
C PRO A 215 0.37 -33.55 8.41
N GLU A 216 0.65 -33.58 9.71
CA GLU A 216 1.45 -32.59 10.43
C GLU A 216 2.53 -33.25 11.28
N LYS A 217 3.65 -32.55 11.52
CA LYS A 217 4.74 -33.09 12.36
C LYS A 217 4.29 -33.49 13.76
N SER A 218 3.28 -32.79 14.28
CA SER A 218 2.62 -33.11 15.56
C SER A 218 1.94 -34.47 15.59
N ASP A 219 1.64 -35.07 14.43
CA ASP A 219 0.99 -36.38 14.36
C ASP A 219 1.91 -37.50 14.86
N ILE A 220 3.24 -37.31 14.83
CA ILE A 220 4.19 -38.24 15.48
C ILE A 220 3.82 -38.36 16.97
N TYR A 221 3.55 -37.25 17.65
CA TYR A 221 3.14 -37.27 19.06
C TYR A 221 1.77 -37.94 19.27
N LEU A 222 0.81 -37.72 18.35
CA LEU A 222 -0.51 -38.36 18.40
C LEU A 222 -0.38 -39.89 18.29
N VAL A 223 0.43 -40.38 17.35
CA VAL A 223 0.70 -41.84 17.21
C VAL A 223 1.41 -42.39 18.44
N GLN A 224 2.44 -41.70 18.96
CA GLN A 224 3.13 -42.12 20.19
C GLN A 224 2.21 -42.17 21.41
N SER A 225 1.34 -41.15 21.53
CA SER A 225 0.38 -41.08 22.64
C SER A 225 -0.65 -42.21 22.55
N PHE A 226 -1.12 -42.54 21.34
CA PHE A 226 -2.03 -43.64 21.07
C PHE A 226 -1.39 -45.00 21.45
N ILE A 227 -0.15 -45.24 21.04
CA ILE A 227 0.58 -46.46 21.40
C ILE A 227 0.69 -46.59 22.90
N LYS A 228 1.10 -45.49 23.61
CA LYS A 228 1.24 -45.47 25.07
C LYS A 228 -0.08 -45.78 25.79
N LYS A 229 -1.18 -45.16 25.33
CA LYS A 229 -2.52 -45.35 25.91
C LYS A 229 -3.09 -46.76 25.70
N ASN A 230 -2.74 -47.37 24.56
CA ASN A 230 -3.28 -48.70 24.17
C ASN A 230 -2.24 -49.83 24.25
N ALA A 231 -1.14 -49.66 25.00
CA ALA A 231 -0.01 -50.60 25.02
C ALA A 231 -0.42 -52.04 25.36
N SER A 232 -1.43 -52.20 26.24
CA SER A 232 -1.95 -53.54 26.64
C SER A 232 -2.79 -54.24 25.56
N LYS A 233 -3.30 -53.50 24.58
CA LYS A 233 -4.17 -54.01 23.50
C LYS A 233 -3.39 -54.24 22.18
N ILE A 234 -2.22 -53.66 22.04
CA ILE A 234 -1.39 -53.71 20.83
C ILE A 234 -0.56 -55.00 20.87
N ASN A 235 -0.77 -55.88 19.87
CA ASN A 235 0.00 -57.11 19.76
C ASN A 235 1.37 -56.86 19.09
N THR A 236 2.26 -57.87 19.11
CA THR A 236 3.65 -57.79 18.61
C THR A 236 3.70 -57.41 17.10
N LYS A 237 2.74 -57.89 16.28
CA LYS A 237 2.69 -57.57 14.84
C LYS A 237 2.32 -56.10 14.65
N GLN A 238 1.28 -55.62 15.34
CA GLN A 238 0.81 -54.25 15.30
C GLN A 238 1.90 -53.29 15.79
N LYS A 239 2.61 -53.64 16.88
CA LYS A 239 3.73 -52.85 17.38
C LYS A 239 4.82 -52.63 16.29
N LYS A 240 5.20 -53.65 15.56
CA LYS A 240 6.17 -53.54 14.44
C LYS A 240 5.68 -52.57 13.35
N ILE A 241 4.37 -52.57 13.06
CA ILE A 241 3.80 -51.64 12.05
C ILE A 241 3.79 -50.22 12.61
N PHE A 242 3.47 -50.01 13.90
CA PHE A 242 3.57 -48.70 14.55
C PHE A 242 5.00 -48.17 14.57
N ASP A 243 5.96 -49.00 14.91
CA ASP A 243 7.40 -48.63 14.91
C ASP A 243 7.83 -48.21 13.50
N LYS A 244 7.39 -48.95 12.46
CA LYS A 244 7.65 -48.62 11.07
C LYS A 244 6.95 -47.32 10.65
N LEU A 245 5.67 -47.12 11.01
CA LEU A 245 4.94 -45.88 10.76
C LEU A 245 5.65 -44.66 11.39
N LEU A 246 6.10 -44.78 12.65
CA LEU A 246 6.83 -43.71 13.32
C LEU A 246 8.16 -43.42 12.63
N GLN A 247 8.88 -44.43 12.17
CA GLN A 247 10.11 -44.24 11.36
C GLN A 247 9.78 -43.51 10.05
N THR A 248 8.77 -43.99 9.29
CA THR A 248 8.33 -43.37 8.04
C THR A 248 7.87 -41.91 8.27
N MET A 249 7.16 -41.62 9.35
CA MET A 249 6.77 -40.26 9.73
C MET A 249 8.00 -39.39 10.05
N GLN A 250 8.98 -39.92 10.78
CA GLN A 250 10.23 -39.20 11.07
C GLN A 250 11.01 -38.89 9.78
N GLU A 251 11.05 -39.79 8.83
CA GLU A 251 11.68 -39.58 7.52
C GLU A 251 10.89 -38.56 6.69
N PHE A 252 9.57 -38.63 6.70
CA PHE A 252 8.70 -37.72 5.98
C PHE A 252 8.83 -36.27 6.50
N TYR A 253 8.92 -36.10 7.83
CA TYR A 253 9.09 -34.80 8.47
C TYR A 253 10.57 -34.42 8.73
N ALA A 254 11.52 -35.26 8.26
CA ALA A 254 12.93 -34.94 8.35
C ALA A 254 13.22 -33.62 7.62
N ALA A 255 14.15 -32.85 8.15
CA ALA A 255 14.61 -31.64 7.48
C ALA A 255 15.08 -32.01 6.05
N LEU A 256 14.72 -31.18 5.07
CA LEU A 256 15.19 -31.30 3.69
C LEU A 256 16.71 -31.52 3.68
N ASN A 257 17.15 -32.64 3.10
CA ASN A 257 18.55 -32.94 3.00
C ASN A 257 19.04 -32.72 1.56
N TYR A 258 20.34 -32.52 1.41
CA TYR A 258 20.96 -32.30 0.11
C TYR A 258 20.81 -33.48 -0.86
N LYS A 259 20.60 -34.71 -0.34
CA LYS A 259 20.33 -35.88 -1.19
C LYS A 259 18.99 -35.80 -1.90
N THR A 260 17.97 -35.27 -1.24
CA THR A 260 16.67 -35.03 -1.86
C THR A 260 16.80 -33.99 -2.96
N ILE A 261 17.51 -32.89 -2.70
CA ILE A 261 17.80 -31.85 -3.68
C ILE A 261 18.55 -32.41 -4.87
N ALA A 262 19.61 -33.26 -4.65
CA ALA A 262 20.36 -33.92 -5.72
C ALA A 262 19.47 -34.80 -6.60
N SER A 263 18.52 -35.52 -5.98
CA SER A 263 17.56 -36.35 -6.70
C SER A 263 16.65 -35.50 -7.60
N GLU A 264 16.16 -34.37 -7.12
CA GLU A 264 15.32 -33.47 -7.92
C GLU A 264 16.10 -32.83 -9.08
N VAL A 265 17.33 -32.33 -8.84
CA VAL A 265 18.20 -31.79 -9.90
C VAL A 265 18.48 -32.85 -11.00
N SER A 266 18.59 -34.12 -10.63
CA SER A 266 18.83 -35.21 -11.62
C SER A 266 17.66 -35.41 -12.60
N LYS A 267 16.44 -34.95 -12.24
CA LYS A 267 15.25 -35.06 -13.10
C LYS A 267 15.21 -33.98 -14.19
N ILE A 268 16.00 -32.93 -14.07
CA ILE A 268 16.07 -31.83 -15.04
C ILE A 268 16.72 -32.35 -16.30
N LYS A 269 16.04 -32.19 -17.43
CA LYS A 269 16.48 -32.72 -18.72
C LYS A 269 17.40 -31.77 -19.48
N ASP A 270 17.15 -30.47 -19.32
CA ASP A 270 17.97 -29.44 -19.95
C ASP A 270 19.32 -29.33 -19.23
N LYS A 271 20.37 -29.81 -19.89
CA LYS A 271 21.76 -29.95 -19.37
C LYS A 271 22.60 -28.71 -19.65
N ASN A 272 22.04 -27.51 -19.43
CA ASN A 272 22.82 -26.29 -19.59
C ASN A 272 23.79 -26.07 -18.41
N ASN A 273 24.81 -25.20 -18.61
CA ASN A 273 25.85 -24.93 -17.61
C ASN A 273 25.30 -24.19 -16.35
N VAL A 274 24.05 -23.79 -16.38
CA VAL A 274 23.40 -23.09 -15.23
C VAL A 274 23.33 -24.00 -14.00
N LEU A 275 23.27 -25.31 -14.18
CA LEU A 275 23.19 -26.24 -13.06
C LEU A 275 24.56 -26.65 -12.47
N SER A 276 25.68 -26.26 -13.07
CA SER A 276 27.02 -26.72 -12.60
C SER A 276 27.28 -26.25 -11.16
N SER A 277 27.13 -24.95 -10.86
CA SER A 277 27.32 -24.37 -9.52
C SER A 277 26.42 -25.04 -8.47
N LEU A 278 25.17 -25.31 -8.82
CA LEU A 278 24.23 -25.98 -7.93
C LEU A 278 24.66 -27.45 -7.68
N ASN A 279 25.08 -28.17 -8.71
CA ASN A 279 25.58 -29.52 -8.57
C ASN A 279 26.86 -29.57 -7.73
N ASP A 280 27.81 -28.67 -7.95
CA ASP A 280 29.05 -28.58 -7.17
C ASP A 280 28.71 -28.33 -5.69
N PHE A 281 27.85 -27.38 -5.41
CA PHE A 281 27.41 -27.12 -4.05
C PHE A 281 26.69 -28.32 -3.42
N ILE A 282 25.78 -28.99 -4.12
CA ILE A 282 25.03 -30.13 -3.57
C ILE A 282 25.94 -31.30 -3.23
N ASN A 283 26.96 -31.58 -4.06
CA ASN A 283 27.87 -32.72 -3.91
C ASN A 283 29.07 -32.44 -2.97
N GLU A 284 29.31 -31.20 -2.60
CA GLU A 284 30.34 -30.80 -1.64
C GLU A 284 30.06 -31.36 -0.23
N ASP A 285 31.13 -31.76 0.48
CA ASP A 285 31.02 -32.20 1.87
C ASP A 285 30.66 -31.02 2.80
N LYS A 286 29.45 -31.04 3.34
CA LYS A 286 28.92 -29.97 4.20
C LYS A 286 29.49 -29.96 5.61
N SER A 287 30.14 -31.06 6.04
CA SER A 287 30.77 -31.17 7.35
C SER A 287 31.92 -30.16 7.57
N ASN A 288 32.50 -29.70 6.47
CA ASN A 288 33.60 -28.75 6.47
C ASN A 288 33.17 -27.29 6.23
N LEU A 289 31.89 -27.03 6.04
CA LEU A 289 31.37 -25.70 5.79
C LEU A 289 30.77 -25.07 7.07
N SER A 290 31.10 -23.81 7.33
CA SER A 290 30.41 -23.02 8.36
C SER A 290 29.01 -22.62 7.89
N ALA A 291 28.14 -22.25 8.82
CA ALA A 291 26.83 -21.69 8.49
C ALA A 291 26.94 -20.47 7.56
N LYS A 292 27.96 -19.62 7.76
CA LYS A 292 28.30 -18.50 6.86
C LYS A 292 28.51 -18.98 5.41
N ASP A 293 29.36 -19.99 5.22
CA ASP A 293 29.69 -20.49 3.89
C ASP A 293 28.46 -21.08 3.19
N ILE A 294 27.64 -21.82 3.93
CA ILE A 294 26.38 -22.38 3.44
C ILE A 294 25.41 -21.28 3.00
N VAL A 295 25.21 -20.24 3.83
CA VAL A 295 24.33 -19.10 3.52
C VAL A 295 24.79 -18.37 2.26
N ILE A 296 26.09 -18.10 2.13
CA ILE A 296 26.65 -17.44 0.94
C ILE A 296 26.41 -18.30 -0.30
N LYS A 297 26.81 -19.57 -0.28
CA LYS A 297 26.67 -20.48 -1.43
C LYS A 297 25.23 -20.70 -1.86
N ILE A 298 24.29 -20.86 -0.92
CA ILE A 298 22.86 -20.96 -1.25
C ILE A 298 22.35 -19.67 -1.88
N THR A 299 22.74 -18.51 -1.34
CA THR A 299 22.34 -17.22 -1.88
C THR A 299 22.83 -17.03 -3.32
N GLU A 300 24.09 -17.35 -3.59
CA GLU A 300 24.68 -17.30 -4.94
C GLU A 300 23.95 -18.22 -5.92
N ASN A 301 23.60 -19.44 -5.50
CA ASN A 301 22.84 -20.36 -6.33
C ASN A 301 21.40 -19.86 -6.58
N LEU A 302 20.73 -19.31 -5.57
CA LEU A 302 19.39 -18.73 -5.73
C LEU A 302 19.39 -17.51 -6.67
N ASP A 303 20.38 -16.63 -6.54
CA ASP A 303 20.60 -15.49 -7.43
C ASP A 303 20.79 -15.95 -8.88
N PHE A 304 21.70 -16.89 -9.08
CA PHE A 304 22.03 -17.43 -10.39
C PHE A 304 20.82 -18.13 -11.05
N LEU A 305 20.05 -18.92 -10.28
CA LEU A 305 18.85 -19.59 -10.77
C LEU A 305 17.76 -18.58 -11.14
N ARG A 306 17.50 -17.53 -10.33
CA ARG A 306 16.54 -16.49 -10.68
C ARG A 306 16.91 -15.80 -11.98
N TYR A 307 18.15 -15.39 -12.13
CA TYR A 307 18.63 -14.68 -13.32
C TYR A 307 18.49 -15.52 -14.59
N ASN A 308 18.69 -16.84 -14.50
CA ASN A 308 18.78 -17.74 -15.64
C ASN A 308 17.54 -18.64 -15.85
N ILE A 309 16.48 -18.49 -15.06
CA ILE A 309 15.30 -19.38 -15.11
C ILE A 309 14.67 -19.48 -16.51
N THR A 310 14.64 -18.39 -17.26
CA THR A 310 14.08 -18.33 -18.61
C THR A 310 14.97 -18.96 -19.69
N LEU A 311 16.23 -19.30 -19.39
CA LEU A 311 17.09 -20.03 -20.31
C LEU A 311 16.67 -21.51 -20.44
N PHE A 312 15.87 -22.03 -19.51
CA PHE A 312 15.32 -23.38 -19.59
C PHE A 312 14.07 -23.36 -20.49
N ASN A 313 14.10 -24.13 -21.58
CA ASN A 313 12.98 -24.16 -22.54
C ASN A 313 11.77 -24.98 -22.05
N SER A 314 12.03 -25.96 -21.17
CA SER A 314 11.00 -26.84 -20.64
C SER A 314 10.31 -26.24 -19.43
N SER A 315 8.97 -26.01 -19.49
CA SER A 315 8.17 -25.59 -18.35
C SER A 315 8.23 -26.59 -17.18
N LYS A 316 8.47 -27.89 -17.46
CA LYS A 316 8.68 -28.93 -16.43
C LYS A 316 10.00 -28.73 -15.70
N ASP A 317 11.06 -28.41 -16.42
CA ASP A 317 12.37 -28.17 -15.81
C ASP A 317 12.32 -26.85 -15.00
N ARG A 318 11.65 -25.80 -15.50
CA ARG A 318 11.38 -24.56 -14.74
C ARG A 318 10.59 -24.81 -13.45
N LEU A 319 9.60 -25.69 -13.47
CA LEU A 319 8.83 -26.06 -12.29
C LEU A 319 9.73 -26.72 -11.24
N ILE A 320 10.53 -27.71 -11.63
CA ILE A 320 11.49 -28.38 -10.74
C ILE A 320 12.47 -27.35 -10.14
N LEU A 321 13.01 -26.46 -10.97
CA LEU A 321 13.95 -25.42 -10.51
C LEU A 321 13.32 -24.48 -9.50
N LEU A 322 12.09 -24.03 -9.71
CA LEU A 322 11.39 -23.14 -8.78
C LEU A 322 11.08 -23.85 -7.45
N ASP A 323 10.73 -25.13 -7.49
CA ASP A 323 10.58 -25.94 -6.27
C ASP A 323 11.90 -26.07 -5.52
N LEU A 324 13.00 -26.29 -6.25
CA LEU A 324 14.34 -26.29 -5.67
C LEU A 324 14.69 -24.95 -5.01
N THR A 325 14.33 -23.82 -5.62
CA THR A 325 14.55 -22.50 -5.00
C THR A 325 13.78 -22.36 -3.68
N ASN A 326 12.57 -22.90 -3.58
CA ASN A 326 11.80 -22.89 -2.33
C ASN A 326 12.41 -23.84 -1.27
N GLN A 327 13.00 -24.96 -1.69
CA GLN A 327 13.72 -25.86 -0.78
C GLN A 327 15.02 -25.23 -0.27
N LEU A 328 15.80 -24.61 -1.15
CA LEU A 328 17.03 -23.89 -0.78
C LEU A 328 16.74 -22.71 0.16
N GLU A 329 15.63 -21.99 -0.05
CA GLU A 329 15.20 -20.92 0.86
C GLU A 329 14.95 -21.44 2.26
N LYS A 330 14.33 -22.62 2.43
CA LYS A 330 14.12 -23.22 3.76
C LYS A 330 15.44 -23.52 4.48
N ILE A 331 16.43 -24.04 3.77
CA ILE A 331 17.76 -24.27 4.33
C ILE A 331 18.43 -22.94 4.67
N LEU A 332 18.35 -21.96 3.76
CA LEU A 332 18.88 -20.61 3.95
C LEU A 332 18.37 -19.97 5.24
N LEU A 333 17.06 -20.05 5.50
CA LEU A 333 16.46 -19.49 6.71
C LEU A 333 17.03 -20.12 7.98
N ILE A 334 17.21 -21.43 8.01
CA ILE A 334 17.77 -22.18 9.16
C ILE A 334 19.25 -21.81 9.38
N GLU A 335 20.06 -21.83 8.32
CA GLU A 335 21.51 -21.58 8.43
C GLU A 335 21.80 -20.11 8.74
N THR A 336 20.99 -19.18 8.25
CA THR A 336 21.12 -17.75 8.55
C THR A 336 20.99 -17.46 10.05
N GLN A 337 20.15 -18.20 10.78
CA GLN A 337 20.02 -18.06 12.22
C GLN A 337 21.26 -18.53 12.98
N LYS A 338 21.97 -19.50 12.44
CA LYS A 338 23.21 -20.03 13.03
C LYS A 338 24.41 -19.12 12.79
N TRP A 339 24.38 -18.33 11.72
CA TRP A 339 25.45 -17.37 11.42
C TRP A 339 25.35 -16.14 12.29
N GLN A 340 26.19 -16.07 13.33
CA GLN A 340 26.28 -14.94 14.25
C GLN A 340 27.56 -14.13 13.95
N PRO A 341 27.45 -12.95 13.30
CA PRO A 341 28.61 -12.10 13.04
C PRO A 341 29.12 -11.46 14.33
N GLU A 342 30.45 -11.37 14.48
CA GLU A 342 31.10 -10.76 15.66
C GLU A 342 31.70 -9.37 15.35
N THR A 343 31.99 -9.06 14.10
CA THR A 343 32.62 -7.81 13.66
C THR A 343 31.70 -7.01 12.73
N LEU A 344 32.01 -5.73 12.58
CA LEU A 344 31.32 -4.85 11.62
C LEU A 344 31.45 -5.40 10.20
N GLU A 345 32.64 -5.86 9.79
CA GLU A 345 32.90 -6.47 8.49
C GLU A 345 31.97 -7.68 8.22
N GLU A 346 31.89 -8.60 9.18
CA GLU A 346 31.03 -9.77 9.04
C GLU A 346 29.55 -9.41 9.04
N THR A 347 29.15 -8.40 9.79
CA THR A 347 27.75 -7.92 9.81
C THR A 347 27.37 -7.27 8.49
N ILE A 348 28.29 -6.50 7.90
CA ILE A 348 28.10 -5.91 6.56
C ILE A 348 28.03 -7.04 5.51
N LEU A 349 28.91 -8.03 5.56
CA LEU A 349 28.88 -9.17 4.66
C LEU A 349 27.56 -9.95 4.78
N LYS A 350 27.09 -10.23 6.00
CA LYS A 350 25.80 -10.87 6.23
C LYS A 350 24.66 -10.03 5.65
N THR A 351 24.68 -8.71 5.87
CA THR A 351 23.68 -7.78 5.33
C THR A 351 23.66 -7.79 3.80
N GLN A 352 24.85 -7.77 3.17
CA GLN A 352 24.97 -7.88 1.70
C GLN A 352 24.41 -9.20 1.19
N THR A 353 24.79 -10.32 1.80
CA THR A 353 24.33 -11.65 1.42
C THR A 353 22.81 -11.78 1.53
N LEU A 354 22.23 -11.29 2.63
CA LEU A 354 20.76 -11.33 2.82
C LEU A 354 20.01 -10.34 1.92
N THR A 355 20.64 -9.24 1.54
CA THR A 355 20.11 -8.32 0.51
C THR A 355 20.04 -9.02 -0.85
N CYS A 356 21.10 -9.75 -1.23
CA CYS A 356 21.10 -10.60 -2.43
C CYS A 356 20.05 -11.71 -2.34
N ALA A 357 19.92 -12.37 -1.19
CA ALA A 357 18.89 -13.38 -0.94
C ALA A 357 17.47 -12.81 -1.05
N SER A 358 17.25 -11.57 -0.61
CA SER A 358 15.95 -10.89 -0.78
C SER A 358 15.61 -10.69 -2.26
N TYR A 359 16.59 -10.31 -3.08
CA TYR A 359 16.44 -10.30 -4.54
C TYR A 359 16.19 -11.72 -5.04
N ALA A 360 17.06 -12.67 -4.75
CA ALA A 360 17.01 -14.04 -5.27
C ALA A 360 15.69 -14.78 -4.94
N THR A 361 15.04 -14.42 -3.84
CA THR A 361 13.73 -14.98 -3.43
C THR A 361 12.51 -14.18 -3.92
N GLY A 362 12.72 -13.10 -4.68
CA GLY A 362 11.64 -12.32 -5.30
C GLY A 362 11.09 -11.17 -4.45
N LEU A 363 11.66 -10.90 -3.28
CA LEU A 363 11.22 -9.81 -2.38
C LEU A 363 11.71 -8.43 -2.78
N VAL A 364 12.69 -8.37 -3.68
CA VAL A 364 13.25 -7.15 -4.27
C VAL A 364 13.38 -7.38 -5.77
N GLU A 365 13.08 -6.38 -6.58
CA GLU A 365 13.20 -6.45 -8.03
C GLU A 365 14.67 -6.29 -8.50
N ALA A 366 14.98 -6.80 -9.69
CA ALA A 366 16.34 -6.76 -10.21
C ALA A 366 16.91 -5.34 -10.31
N TRP A 367 16.14 -4.41 -10.87
CA TRP A 367 16.56 -3.02 -11.03
C TRP A 367 16.77 -2.30 -9.69
N GLU A 368 16.06 -2.70 -8.64
CA GLU A 368 16.21 -2.18 -7.27
C GLU A 368 17.50 -2.67 -6.65
N PHE A 369 17.78 -3.98 -6.80
CA PHE A 369 19.00 -4.61 -6.31
C PHE A 369 20.24 -4.04 -7.00
N ASP A 370 20.19 -3.80 -8.30
CA ASP A 370 21.30 -3.24 -9.09
C ASP A 370 21.70 -1.83 -8.62
N LEU A 371 20.76 -1.05 -8.08
CA LEU A 371 21.04 0.28 -7.52
C LEU A 371 21.76 0.22 -6.16
N ILE A 372 21.58 -0.85 -5.40
CA ILE A 372 22.14 -1.01 -4.04
C ILE A 372 23.44 -1.81 -4.04
N LYS A 373 23.57 -2.80 -4.91
CA LYS A 373 24.74 -3.70 -4.99
C LYS A 373 26.11 -2.99 -4.97
N PRO A 374 26.32 -1.86 -5.69
CA PRO A 374 27.61 -1.16 -5.67
C PRO A 374 27.99 -0.60 -4.30
N ILE A 375 27.05 -0.23 -3.44
CA ILE A 375 27.31 0.34 -2.12
C ILE A 375 28.03 -0.67 -1.22
N TYR A 376 27.59 -1.92 -1.25
CA TYR A 376 28.25 -2.98 -0.47
C TYR A 376 29.62 -3.36 -1.04
N ALA A 377 29.73 -3.49 -2.36
CA ALA A 377 30.96 -3.88 -3.02
C ALA A 377 32.12 -2.92 -2.71
N THR A 378 31.88 -1.61 -2.70
CA THR A 378 32.91 -0.62 -2.38
C THR A 378 33.28 -0.62 -0.90
N THR A 379 32.34 -0.88 0.00
CA THR A 379 32.56 -0.87 1.44
C THR A 379 33.50 -2.00 1.89
N LEU A 380 33.31 -3.20 1.41
CA LEU A 380 34.11 -4.39 1.82
C LEU A 380 35.51 -4.46 1.22
N LEU A 381 35.88 -3.53 0.33
CA LEU A 381 37.22 -3.45 -0.23
C LEU A 381 38.24 -2.68 0.67
N ASN A 382 37.75 -2.05 1.73
CA ASN A 382 38.56 -1.19 2.60
C ASN A 382 38.72 -1.82 4.00
N ASP A 383 39.81 -1.48 4.71
CA ASP A 383 39.98 -1.83 6.13
C ASP A 383 39.22 -0.91 7.09
N LYS A 384 38.85 0.27 6.60
CA LYS A 384 38.13 1.30 7.35
C LYS A 384 37.12 2.00 6.47
N ILE A 385 36.04 2.48 7.07
CA ILE A 385 35.05 3.33 6.44
C ILE A 385 34.81 4.59 7.26
N THR A 386 34.34 5.64 6.61
CA THR A 386 33.88 6.85 7.31
C THR A 386 32.49 6.64 7.90
N GLN A 387 32.13 7.43 8.91
CA GLN A 387 30.78 7.41 9.47
C GLN A 387 29.71 7.78 8.42
N LYS A 388 30.04 8.63 7.46
CA LYS A 388 29.16 8.95 6.33
C LYS A 388 28.87 7.70 5.48
N GLU A 389 29.88 6.91 5.15
CA GLU A 389 29.75 5.66 4.39
C GLU A 389 28.96 4.61 5.16
N LEU A 390 29.24 4.45 6.48
CA LEU A 390 28.47 3.57 7.34
C LEU A 390 26.98 3.98 7.35
N ASN A 391 26.66 5.25 7.52
CA ASN A 391 25.28 5.73 7.53
C ASN A 391 24.60 5.50 6.17
N THR A 392 25.31 5.67 5.06
CA THR A 392 24.80 5.40 3.71
C THR A 392 24.46 3.91 3.55
N LEU A 393 25.33 3.03 4.02
CA LEU A 393 25.12 1.57 3.99
C LEU A 393 23.94 1.16 4.86
N VAL A 394 23.87 1.65 6.10
CA VAL A 394 22.76 1.37 7.03
C VAL A 394 21.42 1.83 6.45
N ASN A 395 21.36 3.03 5.90
CA ASN A 395 20.14 3.54 5.25
C ASN A 395 19.75 2.68 4.05
N SER A 396 20.72 2.26 3.23
CA SER A 396 20.45 1.38 2.07
C SER A 396 19.94 0.00 2.50
N ALA A 397 20.56 -0.59 3.54
CA ALA A 397 20.14 -1.87 4.08
C ALA A 397 18.72 -1.82 4.68
N ARG A 398 18.41 -0.76 5.42
CA ARG A 398 17.07 -0.51 5.97
C ARG A 398 16.02 -0.38 4.84
N ARG A 399 16.35 0.34 3.78
CA ARG A 399 15.48 0.47 2.61
C ARG A 399 15.14 -0.89 1.99
N ILE A 400 16.09 -1.79 1.89
CA ILE A 400 15.81 -3.15 1.37
C ILE A 400 14.79 -3.90 2.23
N VAL A 401 14.85 -3.79 3.56
CA VAL A 401 13.84 -4.38 4.46
C VAL A 401 12.47 -3.76 4.19
N GLU A 402 12.39 -2.44 4.04
CA GLU A 402 11.16 -1.71 3.75
C GLU A 402 10.60 -2.06 2.35
N TRP A 403 11.46 -2.15 1.32
CA TRP A 403 11.06 -2.49 -0.04
C TRP A 403 10.55 -3.93 -0.12
N SER A 404 11.22 -4.87 0.55
CA SER A 404 10.78 -6.26 0.67
C SER A 404 9.41 -6.36 1.33
N THR A 405 9.23 -5.72 2.48
CA THR A 405 7.96 -5.67 3.19
C THR A 405 6.85 -5.03 2.35
N SER A 406 7.16 -3.93 1.67
CA SER A 406 6.20 -3.22 0.81
C SER A 406 5.80 -4.03 -0.42
N LEU A 407 6.69 -4.87 -0.96
CA LEU A 407 6.36 -5.77 -2.07
C LEU A 407 5.34 -6.83 -1.64
N VAL A 408 5.52 -7.42 -0.45
CA VAL A 408 4.54 -8.37 0.11
C VAL A 408 3.18 -7.69 0.30
N LYS A 409 3.17 -6.49 0.89
CA LYS A 409 1.95 -5.68 1.04
C LYS A 409 1.29 -5.38 -0.30
N ALA A 410 2.05 -4.94 -1.30
CA ALA A 410 1.53 -4.62 -2.64
C ALA A 410 0.86 -5.83 -3.32
N ASN A 411 1.36 -7.04 -3.07
CA ASN A 411 0.75 -8.25 -3.62
C ASN A 411 -0.55 -8.63 -2.93
N TYR A 412 -0.69 -8.43 -1.61
CA TYR A 412 -1.76 -9.07 -0.85
C TYR A 412 -2.71 -8.11 -0.12
N GLN A 413 -2.39 -6.82 0.02
CA GLN A 413 -3.19 -5.90 0.83
C GLN A 413 -4.63 -5.74 0.33
N GLU A 414 -4.83 -5.70 -1.00
CA GLU A 414 -6.17 -5.63 -1.58
C GLU A 414 -6.99 -6.87 -1.19
N THR A 415 -6.38 -8.05 -1.28
CA THR A 415 -7.01 -9.32 -0.88
C THR A 415 -7.32 -9.36 0.61
N VAL A 416 -6.41 -8.90 1.45
CA VAL A 416 -6.64 -8.81 2.91
C VAL A 416 -7.79 -7.84 3.20
N ASN A 417 -7.84 -6.69 2.54
CA ASN A 417 -8.92 -5.71 2.74
C ASN A 417 -10.30 -6.27 2.38
N ILE A 418 -10.38 -7.11 1.32
CA ILE A 418 -11.64 -7.78 0.95
C ILE A 418 -12.16 -8.68 2.08
N TYR A 419 -11.27 -9.35 2.82
CA TYR A 419 -11.62 -10.32 3.85
C TYR A 419 -11.72 -9.72 5.25
N ALA A 420 -10.94 -8.69 5.57
CA ALA A 420 -10.74 -8.19 6.93
C ALA A 420 -12.02 -7.77 7.66
N ASP A 421 -13.01 -7.25 6.93
CA ASP A 421 -14.28 -6.77 7.51
C ASP A 421 -15.17 -7.92 8.02
N PHE A 422 -15.00 -9.14 7.48
CA PHE A 422 -15.80 -10.29 7.87
C PHE A 422 -14.99 -11.46 8.44
N GLU A 423 -13.66 -11.48 8.24
CA GLU A 423 -12.71 -12.47 8.78
C GLU A 423 -11.46 -11.77 9.34
N PRO A 424 -11.47 -11.36 10.62
CA PRO A 424 -10.37 -10.60 11.22
C PRO A 424 -9.01 -11.31 11.20
N PHE A 425 -8.97 -12.64 11.18
CA PHE A 425 -7.72 -13.40 11.08
C PHE A 425 -6.96 -13.11 9.77
N ALA A 426 -7.64 -12.59 8.75
CA ALA A 426 -7.01 -12.17 7.49
C ALA A 426 -5.91 -11.11 7.68
N TYR A 427 -6.01 -10.26 8.71
CA TYR A 427 -4.97 -9.26 9.01
C TYR A 427 -3.57 -9.85 9.25
N GLY A 428 -3.49 -11.07 9.80
CA GLY A 428 -2.23 -11.75 10.06
C GLY A 428 -1.50 -12.28 8.83
N PHE A 429 -2.16 -12.37 7.67
CA PHE A 429 -1.63 -13.03 6.48
C PHE A 429 -0.34 -12.39 5.94
N ILE A 430 -0.30 -11.07 5.83
CA ILE A 430 0.88 -10.34 5.33
C ILE A 430 2.05 -10.50 6.30
N ASP A 431 1.78 -10.39 7.61
CA ASP A 431 2.79 -10.55 8.66
C ASP A 431 3.38 -11.98 8.64
N ASP A 432 2.53 -12.99 8.45
CA ASP A 432 2.96 -14.37 8.29
C ASP A 432 3.91 -14.55 7.10
N ARG A 433 3.55 -14.00 5.93
CA ARG A 433 4.40 -14.04 4.72
C ARG A 433 5.76 -13.36 4.92
N ILE A 434 5.80 -12.23 5.63
CA ILE A 434 7.03 -11.50 5.93
C ILE A 434 7.89 -12.32 6.91
N ARG A 435 7.31 -12.85 7.99
CA ARG A 435 8.02 -13.62 9.03
C ARG A 435 8.61 -14.93 8.49
N ASN A 436 7.92 -15.56 7.55
CA ASN A 436 8.37 -16.78 6.88
C ASN A 436 9.26 -16.52 5.65
N SER A 437 9.91 -15.36 5.59
CA SER A 437 10.82 -14.95 4.51
C SER A 437 12.16 -14.47 5.05
N ILE A 438 13.16 -14.34 4.17
CA ILE A 438 14.48 -13.82 4.53
C ILE A 438 14.46 -12.38 5.04
N THR A 439 13.37 -11.64 4.81
CA THR A 439 13.19 -10.25 5.29
C THR A 439 13.29 -10.14 6.82
N LEU A 440 12.79 -11.15 7.56
CA LEU A 440 12.91 -11.17 9.02
C LEU A 440 14.39 -11.19 9.46
N ASN A 441 15.17 -12.12 8.91
CA ASN A 441 16.60 -12.26 9.25
C ASN A 441 17.44 -11.05 8.79
N LEU A 442 17.10 -10.47 7.64
CA LEU A 442 17.70 -9.24 7.16
C LEU A 442 17.38 -8.09 8.12
N GLY A 443 16.12 -7.96 8.55
CA GLY A 443 15.67 -6.94 9.51
C GLY A 443 16.42 -7.01 10.84
N GLU A 444 16.63 -8.20 11.40
CA GLU A 444 17.43 -8.42 12.61
C GLU A 444 18.90 -8.00 12.42
N THR A 445 19.50 -8.36 11.30
CA THR A 445 20.90 -8.01 10.98
C THR A 445 21.04 -6.50 10.79
N VAL A 446 20.12 -5.86 10.08
CA VAL A 446 20.08 -4.40 9.85
C VAL A 446 19.86 -3.67 11.17
N SER A 447 19.04 -4.20 12.07
CA SER A 447 18.83 -3.61 13.40
C SER A 447 20.10 -3.57 14.23
N LYS A 448 20.92 -4.66 14.23
CA LYS A 448 22.24 -4.67 14.87
C LYS A 448 23.17 -3.61 14.28
N LEU A 449 23.26 -3.57 12.95
CA LEU A 449 24.10 -2.60 12.23
C LEU A 449 23.67 -1.16 12.52
N ASN A 450 22.37 -0.89 12.55
CA ASN A 450 21.82 0.41 12.88
C ASN A 450 22.11 0.84 14.33
N SER A 451 21.99 -0.10 15.28
CA SER A 451 22.33 0.15 16.69
C SER A 451 23.82 0.50 16.86
N PHE A 452 24.70 -0.21 16.14
CA PHE A 452 26.13 0.11 16.13
C PHE A 452 26.39 1.51 15.56
N ALA A 453 25.80 1.85 14.42
CA ALA A 453 25.92 3.17 13.78
C ALA A 453 25.36 4.29 14.68
N ALA A 454 24.24 4.06 15.35
CA ALA A 454 23.65 5.01 16.30
C ALA A 454 24.56 5.28 17.50
N ASN A 455 25.17 4.24 18.06
CA ASN A 455 26.13 4.38 19.16
C ASN A 455 27.36 5.22 18.77
N ILE A 456 27.91 4.99 17.59
CA ILE A 456 29.06 5.77 17.08
C ILE A 456 28.67 7.21 16.80
N SER A 457 27.45 7.46 16.31
CA SER A 457 26.93 8.78 15.94
C SER A 457 26.39 9.59 17.11
N ASN A 458 26.34 9.02 18.32
CA ASN A 458 25.63 9.60 19.46
C ASN A 458 24.17 9.98 19.14
N ILE A 459 23.54 9.22 18.23
CA ILE A 459 22.11 9.34 17.91
C ILE A 459 21.37 8.49 18.92
N ASN A 460 20.76 9.11 19.91
CA ASN A 460 20.04 8.43 20.97
C ASN A 460 18.57 8.83 20.90
N ASN A 461 17.73 7.98 20.29
CA ASN A 461 16.30 8.07 20.48
C ASN A 461 15.98 7.75 21.95
N ASN A 462 15.04 8.47 22.53
CA ASN A 462 14.52 8.24 23.86
C ASN A 462 13.00 8.08 23.79
N VAL A 463 12.58 6.89 23.40
CA VAL A 463 11.18 6.56 23.15
C VAL A 463 10.71 5.57 24.20
N MET A 464 10.17 6.07 25.30
CA MET A 464 9.74 5.25 26.43
C MET A 464 10.83 4.23 26.84
N ASN A 465 10.45 3.14 27.47
CA ASN A 465 11.35 2.02 27.82
C ASN A 465 11.15 0.85 26.85
N ILE A 466 11.19 1.14 25.52
CA ILE A 466 11.08 0.09 24.51
C ILE A 466 12.45 -0.33 23.99
N SER A 467 12.56 -1.59 23.56
CA SER A 467 13.72 -2.11 22.85
C SER A 467 13.73 -1.64 21.39
N ASN A 468 14.89 -1.81 20.73
CA ASN A 468 15.04 -1.57 19.29
C ASN A 468 14.73 -0.14 18.84
N GLN A 469 15.10 0.86 19.64
CA GLN A 469 14.86 2.28 19.33
C GLN A 469 15.64 2.78 18.10
N GLY A 470 16.68 2.07 17.68
CA GLY A 470 17.45 2.37 16.48
C GLY A 470 16.62 2.30 15.19
N SER A 471 15.49 1.59 15.19
CA SER A 471 14.56 1.53 14.03
C SER A 471 13.62 2.73 13.94
N ILE A 472 13.61 3.61 14.94
CA ILE A 472 12.75 4.80 14.98
C ILE A 472 13.47 5.95 14.28
N ARG A 473 12.79 6.62 13.37
CA ARG A 473 13.35 7.73 12.58
C ARG A 473 12.42 8.94 12.57
N GLY A 474 12.94 10.08 12.97
CA GLY A 474 12.26 11.35 12.83
C GLY A 474 12.18 11.79 11.37
N LEU A 475 10.98 12.13 10.90
CA LEU A 475 10.70 12.57 9.53
C LEU A 475 10.45 14.07 9.43
N ASN A 476 9.83 14.63 10.47
CA ASN A 476 9.49 16.05 10.51
C ASN A 476 9.75 16.61 11.91
N PRO A 477 10.56 17.71 12.03
CA PRO A 477 10.86 18.30 13.32
C PRO A 477 9.64 19.00 13.93
N GLY A 478 9.58 18.96 15.25
CA GLY A 478 8.53 19.59 16.05
C GLY A 478 8.46 18.98 17.45
N TYR A 479 7.60 19.53 18.28
CA TYR A 479 7.27 18.96 19.59
C TYR A 479 5.77 19.12 19.89
N ALA A 480 5.26 18.19 20.67
CA ALA A 480 3.85 18.13 21.05
C ALA A 480 3.68 17.53 22.44
N PHE A 481 2.58 17.87 23.10
CA PHE A 481 2.11 17.25 24.31
C PHE A 481 0.64 16.86 24.14
N GLY A 482 0.27 15.65 24.54
CA GLY A 482 -1.10 15.19 24.43
C GLY A 482 -1.27 13.71 24.71
N LYS A 483 -2.50 13.22 24.56
CA LYS A 483 -2.82 11.81 24.75
C LYS A 483 -2.32 10.98 23.57
N LEU A 484 -1.62 9.88 23.85
CA LEU A 484 -1.17 8.93 22.84
C LEU A 484 -2.32 8.00 22.42
N ILE A 485 -2.65 7.99 21.17
CA ILE A 485 -3.70 7.14 20.57
C ILE A 485 -3.07 6.17 19.56
N VAL A 486 -3.20 4.89 19.82
CA VAL A 486 -2.79 3.86 18.85
C VAL A 486 -4.00 3.48 18.02
N VAL A 487 -3.86 3.61 16.70
CA VAL A 487 -4.93 3.37 15.75
C VAL A 487 -4.74 2.00 15.13
N ASP A 488 -5.63 1.09 15.51
CA ASP A 488 -5.76 -0.22 14.87
C ASP A 488 -6.83 -0.15 13.77
N GLY A 489 -6.46 -0.48 12.53
CA GLY A 489 -7.34 -0.47 11.38
C GLY A 489 -7.18 0.71 10.41
N ASN A 490 -8.26 1.07 9.71
CA ASN A 490 -8.22 2.10 8.66
C ASN A 490 -8.21 3.52 9.29
N PRO A 491 -7.15 4.33 9.08
CA PRO A 491 -7.03 5.67 9.65
C PRO A 491 -8.10 6.66 9.16
N GLU A 492 -8.73 6.38 8.01
CA GLU A 492 -9.75 7.26 7.43
C GLU A 492 -11.06 7.29 8.23
N ASN A 493 -11.34 6.22 8.98
CA ASN A 493 -12.60 6.04 9.71
C ASN A 493 -12.59 6.63 11.12
N ILE A 494 -11.52 7.35 11.52
CA ILE A 494 -11.31 7.79 12.89
C ILE A 494 -11.57 9.28 13.01
N GLU A 495 -12.40 9.66 13.99
CA GLU A 495 -12.47 11.03 14.43
C GLU A 495 -11.23 11.38 15.24
N VAL A 496 -10.42 12.31 14.75
CA VAL A 496 -9.21 12.75 15.42
C VAL A 496 -9.46 13.98 16.30
N ASN A 497 -8.74 14.03 17.41
CA ASN A 497 -8.69 15.18 18.29
C ASN A 497 -7.38 15.96 18.06
N THR A 498 -7.48 17.26 17.94
CA THR A 498 -6.35 18.17 17.66
C THR A 498 -5.25 18.18 18.71
N ASN A 499 -5.55 17.72 19.92
CA ASN A 499 -4.65 17.71 21.06
C ASN A 499 -4.02 16.33 21.30
N ASN A 500 -4.32 15.34 20.47
CA ASN A 500 -3.81 13.98 20.63
C ASN A 500 -2.66 13.70 19.66
N ILE A 501 -1.81 12.78 20.08
CA ILE A 501 -0.69 12.23 19.30
C ILE A 501 -1.11 10.84 18.84
N TYR A 502 -0.99 10.57 17.53
CA TYR A 502 -1.49 9.35 16.91
C TYR A 502 -0.37 8.47 16.40
N ILE A 503 -0.48 7.17 16.62
CA ILE A 503 0.32 6.15 15.94
C ILE A 503 -0.58 5.43 14.96
N PHE A 504 -0.25 5.51 13.67
CA PHE A 504 -0.98 4.86 12.59
C PHE A 504 -0.16 3.70 12.01
N GLN A 505 -0.82 2.59 11.73
CA GLN A 505 -0.21 1.49 10.97
C GLN A 505 0.12 1.90 9.53
N LYS A 506 -0.72 2.78 8.95
CA LYS A 506 -0.51 3.41 7.63
C LYS A 506 -0.69 4.90 7.77
N PRO A 507 0.08 5.71 7.03
CA PRO A 507 -0.23 7.13 6.92
C PRO A 507 -1.67 7.30 6.43
N PRO A 508 -2.46 8.22 7.02
CA PRO A 508 -3.76 8.57 6.46
C PRO A 508 -3.55 9.20 5.06
N SER A 509 -4.52 9.04 4.17
CA SER A 509 -4.49 9.69 2.84
C SER A 509 -4.59 11.21 2.97
N ASP A 510 -5.15 11.67 4.09
CA ASP A 510 -5.37 13.06 4.42
C ASP A 510 -4.98 13.35 5.86
N LEU A 511 -4.21 14.43 6.06
CA LEU A 511 -3.83 14.86 7.40
C LEU A 511 -5.00 15.59 8.06
N LYS A 512 -5.59 14.94 9.04
CA LYS A 512 -6.53 15.61 9.97
C LYS A 512 -5.72 16.40 11.02
N PRO A 513 -6.25 17.49 11.59
CA PRO A 513 -5.55 18.28 12.61
C PRO A 513 -5.24 17.44 13.86
N VAL A 514 -3.97 17.21 14.15
CA VAL A 514 -3.48 16.42 15.30
C VAL A 514 -2.29 17.13 15.95
N ALA A 515 -1.92 16.75 17.17
CA ALA A 515 -0.74 17.29 17.85
C ALA A 515 0.57 16.67 17.33
N GLY A 516 0.59 15.37 17.06
CA GLY A 516 1.74 14.66 16.57
C GLY A 516 1.37 13.36 15.86
N ILE A 517 2.27 12.83 15.03
CA ILE A 517 2.05 11.62 14.24
C ILE A 517 3.25 10.69 14.36
N MET A 518 2.98 9.39 14.44
CA MET A 518 3.96 8.32 14.16
C MET A 518 3.32 7.31 13.20
N THR A 519 4.11 6.75 12.28
CA THR A 519 3.65 5.79 11.27
C THR A 519 4.57 4.59 11.17
N VAL A 520 4.03 3.41 10.84
CA VAL A 520 4.84 2.18 10.69
C VAL A 520 5.67 2.17 9.40
N SER A 521 5.58 3.20 8.57
CA SER A 521 6.42 3.38 7.39
C SER A 521 6.65 4.86 7.14
N GLU A 522 7.72 5.20 6.43
CA GLU A 522 7.97 6.60 6.06
C GLU A 522 6.90 7.17 5.13
N GLY A 523 6.27 6.29 4.35
CA GLY A 523 5.33 6.70 3.33
C GLY A 523 6.01 7.48 2.19
N ASN A 524 5.23 8.23 1.43
CA ASN A 524 5.72 9.14 0.40
C ASN A 524 6.08 10.49 1.04
N LEU A 525 7.36 10.82 1.11
CA LEU A 525 7.91 12.01 1.77
C LEU A 525 7.41 13.35 1.20
N VAL A 526 6.92 13.36 -0.02
CA VAL A 526 6.36 14.54 -0.69
C VAL A 526 4.84 14.45 -0.90
N SER A 527 4.16 13.53 -0.20
CA SER A 527 2.68 13.51 -0.19
C SER A 527 2.12 14.74 0.51
N HIS A 528 0.88 15.10 0.18
CA HIS A 528 0.17 16.22 0.82
C HIS A 528 0.20 16.13 2.35
N VAL A 529 0.02 14.94 2.91
CA VAL A 529 0.06 14.69 4.36
C VAL A 529 1.41 15.05 4.96
N GLN A 530 2.49 14.58 4.34
CA GLN A 530 3.86 14.85 4.81
C GLN A 530 4.25 16.33 4.68
N LEU A 531 3.90 16.95 3.55
CA LEU A 531 4.19 18.37 3.31
C LEU A 531 3.38 19.26 4.25
N LEU A 532 2.10 18.92 4.50
CA LEU A 532 1.25 19.68 5.42
C LEU A 532 1.73 19.54 6.88
N ALA A 533 2.11 18.33 7.31
CA ALA A 533 2.69 18.11 8.63
C ALA A 533 3.97 18.95 8.83
N ARG A 534 4.82 19.01 7.79
CA ARG A 534 6.06 19.80 7.80
C ARG A 534 5.80 21.29 7.89
N ASN A 535 4.85 21.80 7.12
CA ASN A 535 4.46 23.21 7.15
C ASN A 535 3.87 23.61 8.52
N LEU A 536 3.05 22.76 9.11
CA LEU A 536 2.41 23.02 10.40
C LEU A 536 3.33 22.77 11.62
N GLY A 537 4.54 22.22 11.41
CA GLY A 537 5.46 21.86 12.49
C GLY A 537 4.96 20.69 13.36
N ILE A 538 4.10 19.84 12.81
CA ILE A 538 3.61 18.62 13.49
C ILE A 538 4.75 17.62 13.53
N PRO A 539 5.25 17.18 14.72
CA PRO A 539 6.29 16.18 14.81
C PRO A 539 5.82 14.87 14.19
N ASN A 540 6.68 14.28 13.34
CA ASN A 540 6.38 13.02 12.68
C ASN A 540 7.60 12.09 12.72
N ALA A 541 7.38 10.80 13.03
CA ALA A 541 8.41 9.77 13.02
C ALA A 541 7.89 8.46 12.40
N ALA A 542 8.80 7.71 11.78
CA ALA A 542 8.57 6.34 11.34
C ALA A 542 8.97 5.35 12.44
N LEU A 543 8.20 4.27 12.58
CA LEU A 543 8.38 3.18 13.54
C LEU A 543 8.45 1.84 12.82
N SER A 544 8.97 0.81 13.49
CA SER A 544 8.74 -0.59 13.10
C SER A 544 7.40 -1.11 13.66
N ASN A 545 6.90 -2.22 13.11
CA ASN A 545 5.73 -2.91 13.69
C ASN A 545 5.99 -3.35 15.15
N ASP A 546 7.21 -3.77 15.49
CA ASP A 546 7.57 -4.18 16.84
C ASP A 546 7.60 -3.00 17.82
N ASN A 547 8.03 -1.81 17.33
CA ASN A 547 7.95 -0.59 18.13
C ASN A 547 6.49 -0.21 18.39
N LEU A 548 5.61 -0.27 17.37
CA LEU A 548 4.18 -0.01 17.55
C LEU A 548 3.59 -0.92 18.62
N LYS A 549 3.77 -2.24 18.52
CA LYS A 549 3.30 -3.21 19.53
C LYS A 549 3.84 -2.92 20.94
N SER A 550 5.11 -2.50 21.01
CA SER A 550 5.72 -2.13 22.29
C SER A 550 5.16 -0.83 22.87
N LEU A 551 4.61 0.05 22.04
CA LEU A 551 3.99 1.31 22.45
C LEU A 551 2.49 1.17 22.80
N GLU A 552 1.80 0.11 22.38
CA GLU A 552 0.38 -0.14 22.67
C GLU A 552 0.07 -0.06 24.19
N LYS A 553 0.97 -0.54 25.04
CA LYS A 553 0.81 -0.46 26.51
C LYS A 553 0.80 0.97 27.07
N TYR A 554 1.19 1.95 26.28
CA TYR A 554 1.18 3.37 26.63
C TYR A 554 0.00 4.12 26.00
N ALA A 555 -0.88 3.43 25.28
CA ALA A 555 -2.11 4.01 24.75
C ALA A 555 -2.92 4.71 25.85
N ASP A 556 -3.61 5.77 25.48
CA ASP A 556 -4.43 6.62 26.35
C ASP A 556 -3.69 7.40 27.47
N LYS A 557 -2.35 7.35 27.51
CA LYS A 557 -1.55 8.14 28.45
C LYS A 557 -1.15 9.48 27.83
N ASN A 558 -1.00 10.51 28.70
CA ASN A 558 -0.42 11.79 28.28
C ASN A 558 1.08 11.63 28.08
N VAL A 559 1.58 12.10 26.94
CA VAL A 559 2.97 12.00 26.56
C VAL A 559 3.51 13.31 26.01
N PHE A 560 4.80 13.51 26.22
CA PHE A 560 5.61 14.49 25.51
C PHE A 560 6.26 13.80 24.31
N TYR A 561 6.16 14.42 23.14
CA TYR A 561 6.69 13.92 21.89
C TYR A 561 7.49 15.00 21.19
N ALA A 562 8.75 14.72 20.82
CA ALA A 562 9.59 15.63 20.09
C ALA A 562 10.40 14.92 19.01
N VAL A 563 10.58 15.59 17.88
CA VAL A 563 11.45 15.17 16.77
C VAL A 563 12.44 16.30 16.49
N SER A 564 13.73 16.01 16.56
CA SER A 564 14.78 17.00 16.32
C SER A 564 14.96 17.29 14.83
N ASN A 565 15.66 18.38 14.52
CA ASN A 565 16.02 18.77 13.16
C ASN A 565 16.92 17.74 12.43
N LYS A 566 17.56 16.82 13.17
CA LYS A 566 18.41 15.74 12.63
C LYS A 566 17.81 14.33 12.87
N GLY A 567 16.51 14.25 13.20
CA GLY A 567 15.75 13.01 13.23
C GLY A 567 15.80 12.25 14.54
N ASN A 568 16.37 12.79 15.63
CA ASN A 568 16.22 12.19 16.97
C ASN A 568 14.78 12.29 17.45
N VAL A 569 14.30 11.23 18.06
CA VAL A 569 12.93 11.11 18.56
C VAL A 569 12.93 10.94 20.08
N ILE A 570 12.13 11.77 20.75
CA ILE A 570 11.87 11.69 22.18
C ILE A 570 10.38 11.43 22.36
N LEU A 571 10.03 10.40 23.14
CA LEU A 571 8.66 10.13 23.59
C LEU A 571 8.72 9.72 25.05
N LYS A 572 8.11 10.50 25.94
CA LYS A 572 8.12 10.31 27.38
C LYS A 572 6.72 10.42 27.95
N LEU A 573 6.46 9.78 29.09
CA LEU A 573 5.28 10.07 29.90
C LEU A 573 5.35 11.50 30.44
N GLU A 574 4.18 12.08 30.73
CA GLU A 574 4.06 13.41 31.35
C GLU A 574 4.93 13.57 32.60
N ASN A 575 4.95 12.55 33.48
CA ASN A 575 5.72 12.58 34.72
C ASN A 575 7.25 12.51 34.51
N ASP A 576 7.70 12.15 33.33
CA ASP A 576 9.14 12.01 32.99
C ASP A 576 9.67 13.26 32.24
N MET A 577 8.83 14.29 32.07
CA MET A 577 9.23 15.54 31.43
C MET A 577 10.19 16.33 32.34
N THR A 578 11.20 16.90 31.72
CA THR A 578 12.11 17.87 32.39
C THR A 578 11.42 19.23 32.54
N ASP A 579 11.94 20.06 33.44
CA ASP A 579 11.46 21.43 33.61
C ASP A 579 11.56 22.25 32.31
N GLU A 580 12.56 21.99 31.48
CA GLU A 580 12.74 22.64 30.19
C GLU A 580 11.63 22.21 29.20
N GLU A 581 11.32 20.90 29.17
CA GLU A 581 10.24 20.35 28.32
C GLU A 581 8.86 20.86 28.78
N GLN A 582 8.63 20.97 30.06
CA GLN A 582 7.39 21.53 30.61
C GLN A 582 7.22 23.02 30.24
N LYS A 583 8.29 23.79 30.31
CA LYS A 583 8.30 25.22 29.92
C LYS A 583 7.99 25.48 28.46
N LEU A 584 8.17 24.47 27.57
CA LEU A 584 7.77 24.60 26.17
C LEU A 584 6.26 24.80 26.03
N PHE A 585 5.48 24.35 27.02
CA PHE A 585 4.01 24.40 27.06
C PHE A 585 3.50 25.35 28.14
N ASP A 586 4.37 25.91 29.00
CA ASP A 586 4.03 26.99 29.91
C ASP A 586 3.46 28.13 29.06
N LYS A 587 2.31 28.61 29.44
CA LYS A 587 1.54 29.67 28.80
C LYS A 587 2.41 30.91 28.43
N LYS A 588 3.15 30.87 27.34
CA LYS A 588 2.87 31.88 26.36
C LYS A 588 1.42 31.59 26.01
N GLU A 589 0.51 32.50 26.40
CA GLU A 589 -0.72 32.63 25.65
C GLU A 589 -0.32 32.42 24.23
N ARG A 590 -0.73 31.24 23.64
CA ARG A 590 -0.84 31.21 22.18
C ARG A 590 -1.75 32.42 21.96
N THR A 591 -1.17 33.60 21.75
CA THR A 591 -1.79 34.57 20.90
C THR A 591 -2.13 33.68 19.73
N LYS A 592 -3.40 33.30 19.68
CA LYS A 592 -3.98 32.59 18.55
C LYS A 592 -3.72 33.59 17.43
N ASN A 593 -2.56 33.51 16.80
CA ASN A 593 -2.28 34.17 15.52
C ASN A 593 -3.14 33.42 14.53
N MET A 594 -4.46 33.54 14.70
CA MET A 594 -5.42 33.14 13.70
C MET A 594 -5.13 34.03 12.50
N ILE A 595 -4.92 33.41 11.38
CA ILE A 595 -4.57 34.09 10.14
C ILE A 595 -5.81 34.81 9.65
N GLU A 596 -5.70 36.12 9.47
CA GLU A 596 -6.75 36.92 8.86
C GLU A 596 -6.76 36.68 7.35
N VAL A 597 -7.95 36.37 6.80
CA VAL A 597 -8.12 36.19 5.36
C VAL A 597 -8.32 37.57 4.72
N PRO A 598 -7.43 38.04 3.84
CA PRO A 598 -7.60 39.31 3.15
C PRO A 598 -8.83 39.24 2.22
N THR A 599 -9.79 40.11 2.44
CA THR A 599 -11.01 40.25 1.61
C THR A 599 -11.13 41.60 0.93
N ASP A 600 -10.35 42.58 1.36
CA ASP A 600 -10.34 43.96 0.91
C ASP A 600 -9.89 44.13 -0.56
N LYS A 601 -9.11 43.19 -1.06
CA LYS A 601 -8.56 43.19 -2.43
C LYS A 601 -9.36 42.37 -3.43
N LEU A 602 -10.41 41.65 -2.97
CA LEU A 602 -11.18 40.76 -3.85
C LEU A 602 -11.93 41.56 -4.93
N ARG A 603 -11.70 41.20 -6.19
CA ARG A 603 -12.41 41.75 -7.35
C ARG A 603 -13.69 40.95 -7.63
N LEU A 604 -14.70 41.20 -6.80
CA LEU A 604 -16.01 40.54 -6.89
C LEU A 604 -16.92 41.18 -7.99
N ASP A 605 -16.48 42.27 -8.59
CA ASP A 605 -17.09 42.91 -9.75
C ASP A 605 -16.84 42.17 -11.08
N VAL A 606 -15.84 41.29 -11.13
CA VAL A 606 -15.53 40.53 -12.32
C VAL A 606 -16.49 39.34 -12.47
N SER A 607 -17.42 39.43 -13.42
CA SER A 607 -18.52 38.50 -13.65
C SER A 607 -18.43 37.72 -14.96
N LYS A 608 -17.26 37.69 -15.60
CA LYS A 608 -16.99 36.96 -16.83
C LYS A 608 -15.89 35.93 -16.63
N ILE A 609 -15.92 34.86 -17.42
CA ILE A 609 -14.86 33.86 -17.49
C ILE A 609 -13.60 34.48 -18.05
N ILE A 610 -12.45 34.08 -17.48
CA ILE A 610 -11.13 34.63 -17.84
C ILE A 610 -10.32 33.52 -18.52
N ASN A 611 -9.62 33.85 -19.63
CA ASN A 611 -8.63 32.95 -20.17
C ASN A 611 -7.44 32.86 -19.23
N MET A 612 -7.00 31.65 -18.87
CA MET A 612 -5.93 31.42 -17.90
C MET A 612 -4.63 32.14 -18.25
N LYS A 613 -4.27 32.29 -19.54
CA LYS A 613 -3.06 33.01 -19.98
C LYS A 613 -3.08 34.50 -19.63
N ASP A 614 -4.25 35.10 -19.38
CA ASP A 614 -4.40 36.52 -19.06
C ASP A 614 -4.26 36.79 -17.55
N VAL A 615 -4.06 35.74 -16.74
CA VAL A 615 -3.94 35.80 -15.28
C VAL A 615 -2.49 35.58 -14.86
N LYS A 616 -2.04 36.35 -13.87
CA LYS A 616 -0.67 36.29 -13.31
C LYS A 616 -0.69 35.85 -11.86
N ALA A 617 0.47 35.45 -11.34
CA ALA A 617 0.64 35.10 -9.94
C ALA A 617 0.16 36.23 -8.97
N SER A 618 0.29 37.50 -9.35
CA SER A 618 -0.20 38.66 -8.59
C SER A 618 -1.74 38.73 -8.45
N ASP A 619 -2.49 38.00 -9.26
CA ASP A 619 -3.95 37.95 -9.21
C ASP A 619 -4.49 36.92 -8.19
N SER A 620 -3.57 36.17 -7.57
CA SER A 620 -3.89 35.22 -6.51
C SER A 620 -4.53 35.93 -5.31
N GLY A 621 -5.68 35.43 -4.86
CA GLY A 621 -6.45 36.03 -3.77
C GLY A 621 -7.14 37.36 -4.17
N ILE A 622 -7.13 37.73 -5.44
CA ILE A 622 -7.78 38.95 -5.99
C ILE A 622 -8.87 38.57 -6.98
N LEU A 623 -8.53 37.89 -8.08
CA LEU A 623 -9.48 37.47 -9.11
C LEU A 623 -9.87 35.99 -8.95
N CYS A 624 -8.91 35.17 -8.58
CA CYS A 624 -9.02 33.74 -8.41
C CYS A 624 -8.07 33.27 -7.30
N GLY A 625 -8.08 31.99 -6.99
CA GLY A 625 -7.13 31.43 -6.03
C GLY A 625 -5.75 31.17 -6.61
N PRO A 626 -4.79 30.69 -5.79
CA PRO A 626 -3.37 30.55 -6.17
C PRO A 626 -3.12 29.48 -7.24
N LYS A 627 -3.94 28.42 -7.33
CA LYS A 627 -3.74 27.39 -8.36
C LYS A 627 -3.96 27.95 -9.76
N ALA A 628 -5.05 28.70 -9.96
CA ALA A 628 -5.36 29.31 -11.23
C ALA A 628 -4.36 30.41 -11.58
N ALA A 629 -4.03 31.27 -10.62
CA ALA A 629 -3.10 32.38 -10.78
C ALA A 629 -1.67 31.88 -11.11
N ASN A 630 -1.18 30.90 -10.35
CA ASN A 630 0.16 30.33 -10.57
C ASN A 630 0.22 29.55 -11.88
N LEU A 631 -0.83 28.81 -12.28
CA LEU A 631 -0.82 28.07 -13.54
C LEU A 631 -0.91 29.03 -14.75
N GLY A 632 -1.62 30.17 -14.63
CA GLY A 632 -1.62 31.24 -15.61
C GLY A 632 -0.23 31.84 -15.82
N GLU A 633 0.49 32.15 -14.72
CA GLU A 633 1.88 32.58 -14.78
C GLU A 633 2.76 31.52 -15.44
N LEU A 634 2.60 30.24 -15.06
CA LEU A 634 3.35 29.14 -15.63
C LEU A 634 3.06 28.95 -17.14
N LYS A 635 1.83 29.17 -17.60
CA LYS A 635 1.50 29.14 -19.03
C LYS A 635 2.30 30.19 -19.81
N ASN A 636 2.51 31.36 -19.23
CA ASN A 636 3.30 32.43 -19.84
C ASN A 636 4.83 32.11 -19.82
N LEU A 637 5.33 31.49 -18.75
CA LEU A 637 6.74 31.14 -18.60
C LEU A 637 7.13 29.88 -19.38
N PHE A 638 6.20 28.91 -19.48
CA PHE A 638 6.40 27.58 -20.07
C PHE A 638 5.24 27.21 -21.03
N PRO A 639 5.05 27.98 -22.14
CA PRO A 639 3.86 27.84 -22.99
C PRO A 639 3.66 26.44 -23.57
N ASP A 640 4.75 25.70 -23.83
CA ASP A 640 4.70 24.35 -24.44
C ASP A 640 4.56 23.23 -23.41
N LYS A 641 4.75 23.52 -22.11
CA LYS A 641 4.68 22.56 -21.00
C LYS A 641 3.39 22.66 -20.19
N VAL A 642 2.57 23.70 -20.40
CA VAL A 642 1.30 23.94 -19.70
C VAL A 642 0.15 23.91 -20.66
N VAL A 643 -0.95 23.23 -20.30
CA VAL A 643 -2.19 23.18 -21.09
C VAL A 643 -2.87 24.54 -21.15
N GLU A 644 -3.82 24.71 -22.09
CA GLU A 644 -4.75 25.85 -22.07
C GLU A 644 -5.71 25.74 -20.88
N GLY A 645 -6.32 26.87 -20.49
CA GLY A 645 -7.27 26.87 -19.38
C GLY A 645 -8.21 28.05 -19.37
N ILE A 646 -9.34 27.91 -18.70
CA ILE A 646 -10.29 28.98 -18.38
C ILE A 646 -10.55 29.01 -16.89
N ILE A 647 -10.84 30.18 -16.37
CA ILE A 647 -11.02 30.42 -14.94
C ILE A 647 -12.42 31.02 -14.69
N ILE A 648 -13.17 30.41 -13.79
CA ILE A 648 -14.39 30.98 -13.21
C ILE A 648 -13.96 31.76 -11.98
N PRO A 649 -13.93 33.13 -12.02
CA PRO A 649 -13.42 33.97 -10.94
C PRO A 649 -14.36 34.02 -9.74
N PHE A 650 -13.88 34.56 -8.61
CA PHE A 650 -14.65 34.71 -7.38
C PHE A 650 -15.95 35.51 -7.57
N GLY A 651 -15.97 36.51 -8.46
CA GLY A 651 -17.13 37.35 -8.72
C GLY A 651 -18.34 36.59 -9.26
N ILE A 652 -18.11 35.57 -10.14
CA ILE A 652 -19.20 34.72 -10.64
C ILE A 652 -19.80 33.89 -9.51
N PHE A 653 -18.98 33.27 -8.64
CA PHE A 653 -19.47 32.57 -7.47
C PHE A 653 -20.30 33.52 -6.57
N LYS A 654 -19.76 34.69 -6.25
CA LYS A 654 -20.43 35.66 -5.37
C LYS A 654 -21.77 36.13 -5.95
N SER A 655 -21.86 36.37 -7.27
CA SER A 655 -23.11 36.77 -7.92
C SER A 655 -24.20 35.70 -7.72
N HIS A 656 -23.84 34.39 -7.87
CA HIS A 656 -24.78 33.29 -7.65
C HIS A 656 -25.17 33.15 -6.16
N MET A 657 -24.25 33.38 -5.23
CA MET A 657 -24.54 33.39 -3.79
C MET A 657 -25.43 34.56 -3.35
N ASN A 658 -25.57 35.59 -4.16
CA ASN A 658 -26.50 36.71 -3.93
C ASN A 658 -27.94 36.41 -4.41
N LYS A 659 -28.17 35.25 -5.05
CA LYS A 659 -29.52 34.79 -5.39
C LYS A 659 -30.31 34.42 -4.14
N GLU A 660 -31.61 34.40 -4.25
CA GLU A 660 -32.50 34.00 -3.17
C GLU A 660 -32.44 32.48 -2.98
N MET A 661 -32.19 32.06 -1.74
CA MET A 661 -32.15 30.65 -1.36
C MET A 661 -33.59 30.08 -1.29
N PRO A 662 -33.89 28.98 -1.98
CA PRO A 662 -35.24 28.41 -1.97
C PRO A 662 -35.78 28.21 -0.56
N SER A 663 -37.02 28.60 -0.34
CA SER A 663 -37.77 28.45 0.92
C SER A 663 -37.21 29.18 2.14
N LYS A 664 -36.29 30.17 1.97
CA LYS A 664 -35.66 30.87 3.09
C LYS A 664 -35.90 32.39 3.13
N ASN A 665 -36.44 33.01 2.10
CA ASN A 665 -36.63 34.49 1.97
C ASN A 665 -35.34 35.28 2.28
N LYS A 666 -34.20 34.74 1.91
CA LYS A 666 -32.87 35.34 2.06
C LYS A 666 -31.92 34.79 1.02
N THR A 667 -30.85 35.49 0.71
CA THR A 667 -29.84 35.01 -0.21
C THR A 667 -28.97 33.89 0.41
N TYR A 668 -28.32 33.07 -0.41
CA TYR A 668 -27.36 32.07 0.08
C TYR A 668 -26.26 32.74 0.94
N TRP A 669 -25.81 33.93 0.51
CA TRP A 669 -24.79 34.68 1.24
C TRP A 669 -25.33 35.24 2.59
N GLN A 670 -26.57 35.70 2.64
CA GLN A 670 -27.21 36.11 3.90
C GLN A 670 -27.35 34.91 4.84
N PHE A 671 -27.76 33.78 4.35
CA PHE A 671 -27.86 32.54 5.15
C PHE A 671 -26.52 32.17 5.79
N LEU A 672 -25.41 32.21 4.99
CA LEU A 672 -24.07 31.97 5.49
C LEU A 672 -23.68 32.95 6.62
N ASN A 673 -23.81 34.25 6.38
CA ASN A 673 -23.45 35.28 7.36
C ASN A 673 -24.28 35.18 8.65
N GLU A 674 -25.57 34.96 8.54
CA GLU A 674 -26.44 34.77 9.71
C GLU A 674 -26.05 33.56 10.55
N THR A 675 -25.62 32.48 9.89
CA THR A 675 -25.11 31.28 10.58
C THR A 675 -23.90 31.62 11.46
N PHE A 676 -22.91 32.34 10.92
CA PHE A 676 -21.71 32.72 11.70
C PHE A 676 -22.00 33.83 12.73
N ASN A 677 -22.87 34.78 12.43
CA ASN A 677 -23.31 35.77 13.41
C ASN A 677 -24.04 35.11 14.61
N LYS A 678 -24.87 34.09 14.34
CA LYS A 678 -25.51 33.31 15.39
C LYS A 678 -24.51 32.47 16.18
N ALA A 679 -23.52 31.88 15.53
CA ALA A 679 -22.44 31.17 16.22
C ALA A 679 -21.64 32.10 17.15
N ALA A 680 -21.33 33.34 16.68
CA ALA A 680 -20.65 34.35 17.49
C ALA A 680 -21.51 34.81 18.68
N GLN A 681 -22.83 34.93 18.51
CA GLN A 681 -23.77 35.23 19.58
C GLN A 681 -23.78 34.11 20.62
N LEU A 682 -23.91 32.84 20.21
CA LEU A 682 -23.93 31.68 21.11
C LEU A 682 -22.62 31.57 21.92
N LYS A 683 -21.50 31.92 21.31
CA LYS A 683 -20.21 32.00 22.02
C LYS A 683 -20.21 33.09 23.10
N LYS A 684 -20.79 34.27 22.85
CA LYS A 684 -20.95 35.31 23.84
C LYS A 684 -21.93 34.91 24.97
N GLU A 685 -22.89 34.05 24.67
CA GLU A 685 -23.85 33.48 25.62
C GLU A 685 -23.27 32.30 26.41
N ASN A 686 -21.95 31.98 26.25
CA ASN A 686 -21.22 30.88 26.90
C ASN A 686 -21.81 29.47 26.60
N VAL A 687 -22.42 29.26 25.44
CA VAL A 687 -22.84 27.95 24.99
C VAL A 687 -21.59 27.08 24.70
N ALA A 688 -21.67 25.78 25.02
CA ALA A 688 -20.56 24.86 24.85
C ALA A 688 -20.06 24.83 23.37
N GLU A 689 -18.75 24.83 23.18
CA GLU A 689 -18.14 24.89 21.84
C GLU A 689 -18.63 23.76 20.92
N ASP A 690 -18.78 22.53 21.43
CA ASP A 690 -19.31 21.38 20.68
C ASP A 690 -20.74 21.61 20.16
N ALA A 691 -21.58 22.33 20.94
CA ALA A 691 -22.94 22.63 20.53
C ALA A 691 -22.97 23.69 19.42
N ILE A 692 -22.07 24.67 19.50
CA ILE A 692 -21.90 25.72 18.49
C ILE A 692 -21.37 25.07 17.19
N GLU A 693 -20.37 24.21 17.28
CA GLU A 693 -19.81 23.51 16.13
C GLU A 693 -20.89 22.67 15.44
N LYS A 694 -21.64 21.85 16.17
CA LYS A 694 -22.75 21.05 15.62
C LYS A 694 -23.79 21.91 14.90
N PHE A 695 -24.16 23.07 15.48
CA PHE A 695 -25.07 24.02 14.84
C PHE A 695 -24.53 24.54 13.51
N VAL A 696 -23.24 24.96 13.48
CA VAL A 696 -22.62 25.49 12.26
C VAL A 696 -22.51 24.39 11.21
N ILE A 697 -22.07 23.20 11.58
CA ILE A 697 -21.96 22.05 10.64
C ILE A 697 -23.32 21.69 10.04
N ALA A 698 -24.39 21.67 10.85
CA ALA A 698 -25.75 21.40 10.35
C ALA A 698 -26.19 22.47 9.33
N SER A 699 -25.96 23.78 9.63
CA SER A 699 -26.27 24.88 8.73
C SER A 699 -25.45 24.85 7.45
N LEU A 700 -24.15 24.54 7.53
CA LEU A 700 -23.29 24.40 6.37
C LEU A 700 -23.69 23.20 5.49
N LYS A 701 -24.15 22.10 6.07
CA LYS A 701 -24.68 20.95 5.32
C LYS A 701 -25.95 21.34 4.54
N GLU A 702 -26.83 22.15 5.13
CA GLU A 702 -28.00 22.72 4.45
C GLU A 702 -27.57 23.62 3.27
N LEU A 703 -26.64 24.55 3.52
CA LEU A 703 -26.09 25.43 2.49
C LEU A 703 -25.42 24.64 1.36
N HIS A 704 -24.60 23.65 1.68
CA HIS A 704 -23.96 22.76 0.72
C HIS A 704 -25.00 22.09 -0.19
N THR A 705 -26.07 21.53 0.39
CA THR A 705 -27.15 20.88 -0.37
C THR A 705 -27.88 21.88 -1.26
N ALA A 706 -28.09 23.09 -0.80
CA ALA A 706 -28.74 24.14 -1.58
C ALA A 706 -27.87 24.61 -2.76
N ILE A 707 -26.54 24.73 -2.58
CA ILE A 707 -25.61 25.11 -3.65
C ILE A 707 -25.56 24.01 -4.74
N LEU A 708 -25.65 22.73 -4.39
CA LEU A 708 -25.72 21.65 -5.38
C LEU A 708 -26.93 21.80 -6.32
N ASN A 709 -27.99 22.45 -5.86
CA ASN A 709 -29.24 22.65 -6.62
C ASN A 709 -29.42 24.11 -7.12
N ILE A 710 -28.39 24.97 -7.02
CA ILE A 710 -28.49 26.36 -7.43
C ILE A 710 -28.72 26.47 -8.95
N ASP A 711 -29.61 27.38 -9.35
CA ASP A 711 -29.82 27.70 -10.75
C ASP A 711 -28.70 28.63 -11.26
N LEU A 712 -27.97 28.17 -12.28
CA LEU A 712 -26.94 28.99 -12.90
C LEU A 712 -27.55 29.95 -13.91
N ASP A 713 -27.01 31.18 -14.00
CA ASP A 713 -27.48 32.20 -14.93
C ASP A 713 -27.27 31.76 -16.40
N ALA A 714 -28.26 31.95 -17.24
CA ALA A 714 -28.17 31.66 -18.67
C ALA A 714 -27.01 32.41 -19.33
N SER A 715 -26.78 33.65 -18.97
CA SER A 715 -25.64 34.46 -19.46
C SER A 715 -24.28 33.88 -19.04
N PHE A 716 -24.18 33.31 -17.85
CA PHE A 716 -22.97 32.60 -17.41
C PHE A 716 -22.74 31.32 -18.22
N ILE A 717 -23.79 30.55 -18.50
CA ILE A 717 -23.70 29.33 -19.30
C ILE A 717 -23.27 29.65 -20.74
N GLU A 718 -23.80 30.71 -21.32
CA GLU A 718 -23.40 31.19 -22.66
C GLU A 718 -21.94 31.65 -22.68
N ASP A 719 -21.49 32.40 -21.67
CA ASP A 719 -20.11 32.82 -21.52
C ASP A 719 -19.16 31.62 -21.35
N LEU A 720 -19.58 30.60 -20.57
CA LEU A 720 -18.84 29.35 -20.41
C LEU A 720 -18.68 28.61 -21.74
N LYS A 721 -19.75 28.46 -22.53
CA LYS A 721 -19.71 27.79 -23.83
C LYS A 721 -18.80 28.54 -24.80
N SER A 722 -18.92 29.87 -24.87
CA SER A 722 -18.12 30.71 -25.73
C SER A 722 -16.62 30.63 -25.43
N ASN A 723 -16.27 30.80 -24.15
CA ASN A 723 -14.86 30.69 -23.70
C ASN A 723 -14.30 29.30 -23.86
N PHE A 724 -15.09 28.26 -23.59
CA PHE A 724 -14.66 26.88 -23.79
C PHE A 724 -14.32 26.61 -25.25
N SER A 725 -15.19 26.97 -26.20
CA SER A 725 -14.93 26.79 -27.62
C SER A 725 -13.75 27.63 -28.11
N SER A 726 -13.63 28.87 -27.64
CA SER A 726 -12.53 29.76 -28.03
C SER A 726 -11.16 29.26 -27.58
N VAL A 727 -11.09 28.69 -26.38
CA VAL A 727 -9.81 28.31 -25.74
C VAL A 727 -9.42 26.87 -26.05
N PHE A 728 -10.38 25.94 -26.08
CA PHE A 728 -10.11 24.51 -26.30
C PHE A 728 -10.37 24.03 -27.73
N GLY A 729 -10.95 24.87 -28.58
CA GLY A 729 -11.19 24.56 -29.99
C GLY A 729 -12.34 23.62 -30.26
N ASP A 730 -13.18 23.30 -29.27
CA ASP A 730 -14.34 22.41 -29.39
C ASP A 730 -15.46 22.84 -28.41
N ASN A 731 -16.66 22.30 -28.62
CA ASN A 731 -17.82 22.63 -27.84
C ASN A 731 -17.73 22.09 -26.40
N LEU A 732 -18.40 22.77 -25.49
CA LEU A 732 -18.53 22.34 -24.08
C LEU A 732 -19.11 20.91 -24.04
N GLY A 733 -18.35 20.01 -23.42
CA GLY A 733 -18.74 18.61 -23.28
C GLY A 733 -18.10 17.64 -24.30
N ASN A 734 -17.32 18.14 -25.26
CA ASN A 734 -16.58 17.31 -26.21
C ASN A 734 -15.12 17.06 -25.81
N VAL A 735 -14.54 17.92 -24.98
CA VAL A 735 -13.20 17.76 -24.42
C VAL A 735 -13.32 17.37 -22.96
N PRO A 736 -12.71 16.25 -22.52
CA PRO A 736 -12.68 15.92 -21.11
C PRO A 736 -11.80 16.89 -20.33
N VAL A 737 -12.29 17.35 -19.17
CA VAL A 737 -11.64 18.41 -18.39
C VAL A 737 -11.49 18.03 -16.92
N PHE A 738 -10.52 18.67 -16.27
CA PHE A 738 -10.47 18.81 -14.83
C PHE A 738 -11.23 20.06 -14.40
N LEU A 739 -12.00 19.94 -13.32
CA LEU A 739 -12.57 21.06 -12.60
C LEU A 739 -11.84 21.14 -11.25
N ARG A 740 -10.86 22.05 -11.16
CA ARG A 740 -10.02 22.19 -9.98
C ARG A 740 -10.56 23.29 -9.09
N SER A 741 -10.89 22.94 -7.85
CA SER A 741 -11.21 23.95 -6.84
C SER A 741 -10.01 24.83 -6.53
N ASP A 742 -10.27 26.08 -6.29
CA ASP A 742 -9.25 27.08 -5.98
C ASP A 742 -9.91 28.19 -5.15
N THR A 743 -9.38 28.50 -3.98
CA THR A 743 -9.99 29.48 -3.08
C THR A 743 -9.05 30.60 -2.67
N ASN A 744 -9.59 31.73 -2.23
CA ASN A 744 -8.80 32.84 -1.70
C ASN A 744 -8.01 32.50 -0.41
N MET A 745 -8.26 31.32 0.17
CA MET A 745 -7.62 30.87 1.40
C MET A 745 -6.50 29.84 1.17
N GLU A 746 -6.35 29.34 -0.05
CA GLU A 746 -5.25 28.42 -0.37
C GLU A 746 -3.94 29.21 -0.42
N ASP A 747 -2.85 28.59 0.06
CA ASP A 747 -1.49 29.14 0.04
C ASP A 747 -1.32 30.52 0.74
N LEU A 748 -2.06 30.75 1.84
CA LEU A 748 -1.77 31.85 2.74
C LEU A 748 -0.40 31.65 3.40
N LYS A 749 0.28 32.76 3.75
CA LYS A 749 1.68 32.80 4.18
C LYS A 749 2.05 31.82 5.31
N GLU A 750 1.09 31.39 6.13
CA GLU A 750 1.26 30.46 7.25
C GLU A 750 0.21 29.33 7.26
N PHE A 751 -0.58 29.18 6.19
CA PHE A 751 -1.61 28.18 6.06
C PHE A 751 -1.72 27.69 4.63
N THR A 752 -1.52 26.37 4.43
CA THR A 752 -1.72 25.73 3.12
C THR A 752 -3.02 24.94 3.17
N GLY A 753 -4.04 25.42 2.45
CA GLY A 753 -5.34 24.75 2.33
C GLY A 753 -5.39 23.66 1.27
N ALA A 754 -4.25 23.12 0.87
CA ALA A 754 -4.15 22.12 -0.19
C ALA A 754 -4.95 20.84 0.16
N GLY A 755 -5.70 20.31 -0.81
CA GLY A 755 -6.48 19.08 -0.64
C GLY A 755 -7.79 19.23 0.16
N LEU A 756 -8.14 20.44 0.63
CA LEU A 756 -9.36 20.65 1.41
C LEU A 756 -10.63 20.64 0.55
N ASN A 757 -10.54 21.01 -0.71
CA ASN A 757 -11.67 21.20 -1.62
C ASN A 757 -11.65 20.19 -2.78
N LEU A 758 -12.80 19.99 -3.40
CA LEU A 758 -13.04 18.97 -4.42
C LEU A 758 -12.35 19.32 -5.75
N THR A 759 -11.63 18.37 -6.32
CA THR A 759 -11.23 18.36 -7.73
C THR A 759 -11.96 17.24 -8.45
N LEU A 760 -12.57 17.52 -9.59
CA LEU A 760 -13.23 16.53 -10.42
C LEU A 760 -12.34 16.19 -11.63
N PHE A 761 -12.15 14.89 -11.85
CA PHE A 761 -11.21 14.35 -12.83
C PHE A 761 -11.92 13.87 -14.09
N ASN A 762 -11.39 14.25 -15.24
CA ASN A 762 -11.78 13.71 -16.55
C ASN A 762 -13.29 13.77 -16.81
N ILE A 763 -13.90 14.92 -16.51
CA ILE A 763 -15.33 15.14 -16.71
C ILE A 763 -15.59 15.46 -18.17
N LEU A 764 -16.48 14.69 -18.79
CA LEU A 764 -16.98 14.88 -20.15
C LEU A 764 -18.49 15.08 -20.09
N LYS A 765 -19.09 15.64 -21.10
CA LYS A 765 -20.49 16.03 -21.25
C LYS A 765 -20.84 17.34 -20.52
N GLU A 766 -21.52 18.23 -21.27
CA GLU A 766 -21.96 19.56 -20.79
C GLU A 766 -22.68 19.50 -19.44
N GLU A 767 -23.70 18.64 -19.31
CA GLU A 767 -24.46 18.50 -18.07
C GLU A 767 -23.58 18.15 -16.87
N LYS A 768 -22.59 17.24 -17.06
CA LYS A 768 -21.69 16.83 -15.98
C LYS A 768 -20.72 17.94 -15.59
N ILE A 769 -20.26 18.75 -16.56
CA ILE A 769 -19.37 19.90 -16.29
C ILE A 769 -20.15 20.96 -15.50
N ILE A 770 -21.37 21.29 -15.92
CA ILE A 770 -22.24 22.26 -15.22
C ILE A 770 -22.55 21.80 -13.80
N ASN A 771 -22.93 20.54 -13.61
CA ASN A 771 -23.15 19.98 -12.28
C ASN A 771 -21.85 19.91 -11.45
N GLY A 772 -20.71 19.66 -12.09
CA GLY A 772 -19.40 19.69 -11.46
C GLY A 772 -19.03 21.07 -10.92
N ILE A 773 -19.36 22.15 -11.60
CA ILE A 773 -19.15 23.51 -11.10
C ILE A 773 -19.86 23.71 -9.77
N LYS A 774 -21.15 23.30 -9.67
CA LYS A 774 -21.92 23.36 -8.44
C LYS A 774 -21.30 22.53 -7.31
N GLN A 775 -20.82 21.33 -7.64
CA GLN A 775 -20.15 20.44 -6.67
C GLN A 775 -18.86 21.07 -6.13
N VAL A 776 -18.05 21.67 -7.00
CA VAL A 776 -16.81 22.34 -6.59
C VAL A 776 -17.12 23.53 -5.70
N TRP A 777 -18.11 24.37 -6.02
CA TRP A 777 -18.52 25.48 -5.16
C TRP A 777 -19.05 25.00 -3.80
N ALA A 778 -19.88 23.95 -3.78
CA ALA A 778 -20.43 23.37 -2.56
C ALA A 778 -19.33 22.79 -1.66
N SER A 779 -18.26 22.24 -2.23
CA SER A 779 -17.18 21.58 -1.46
C SER A 779 -16.48 22.49 -0.46
N ALA A 780 -16.45 23.80 -0.72
CA ALA A 780 -15.91 24.81 0.20
C ALA A 780 -16.69 24.87 1.54
N TYR A 781 -17.92 24.40 1.57
CA TYR A 781 -18.80 24.36 2.76
C TYR A 781 -18.98 22.95 3.33
N SER A 782 -18.10 22.01 2.98
CA SER A 782 -18.06 20.69 3.61
C SER A 782 -17.58 20.78 5.07
N GLU A 783 -18.01 19.84 5.90
CA GLU A 783 -17.59 19.75 7.31
C GLU A 783 -16.06 19.70 7.45
N ARG A 784 -15.40 18.89 6.61
CA ARG A 784 -13.93 18.75 6.57
C ARG A 784 -13.26 20.10 6.32
N SER A 785 -13.67 20.79 5.26
CA SER A 785 -13.10 22.09 4.88
C SER A 785 -13.34 23.16 5.95
N PHE A 786 -14.50 23.12 6.61
CA PHE A 786 -14.82 24.03 7.70
C PHE A 786 -13.98 23.80 8.95
N LYS A 787 -13.85 22.54 9.43
CA LYS A 787 -13.07 22.19 10.63
C LYS A 787 -11.62 22.67 10.52
N TRP A 788 -11.00 22.52 9.34
CA TRP A 788 -9.64 23.02 9.09
C TRP A 788 -9.59 24.56 9.18
N ARG A 789 -10.48 25.26 8.50
CA ARG A 789 -10.54 26.73 8.51
C ARG A 789 -10.79 27.29 9.90
N GLN A 790 -11.72 26.70 10.64
CA GLN A 790 -12.06 27.10 12.02
C GLN A 790 -10.83 27.06 12.94
N LYS A 791 -9.93 26.09 12.74
CA LYS A 791 -8.74 25.96 13.60
C LYS A 791 -7.68 27.03 13.36
N TYR A 792 -7.52 27.47 12.12
CA TYR A 792 -6.38 28.31 11.72
C TYR A 792 -6.75 29.73 11.29
N LEU A 793 -8.01 29.99 10.92
CA LEU A 793 -8.43 31.25 10.34
C LEU A 793 -9.36 32.05 11.28
N LEU A 794 -9.14 33.37 11.32
CA LEU A 794 -9.96 34.27 12.15
C LEU A 794 -11.40 34.32 11.66
N ASN A 795 -11.62 34.38 10.34
CA ASN A 795 -12.92 34.47 9.68
C ASN A 795 -13.10 33.28 8.71
N PRO A 796 -13.44 32.08 9.22
CA PRO A 796 -13.55 30.87 8.41
C PRO A 796 -14.71 30.89 7.38
N GLU A 797 -15.65 31.86 7.51
CA GLU A 797 -16.75 32.13 6.59
C GLU A 797 -16.31 32.85 5.31
N ASN A 798 -15.18 33.57 5.33
CA ASN A 798 -14.70 34.40 4.22
C ASN A 798 -14.01 33.56 3.11
N VAL A 799 -14.69 32.50 2.68
CA VAL A 799 -14.20 31.61 1.61
C VAL A 799 -14.92 31.94 0.29
N TYR A 800 -14.13 32.22 -0.73
CA TYR A 800 -14.58 32.49 -2.09
C TYR A 800 -13.93 31.47 -3.03
N PRO A 801 -14.68 30.46 -3.51
CA PRO A 801 -14.16 29.53 -4.50
C PRO A 801 -14.15 30.14 -5.92
N SER A 802 -13.05 29.98 -6.59
CA SER A 802 -12.91 30.01 -8.04
C SER A 802 -12.75 28.61 -8.59
N ILE A 803 -12.86 28.43 -9.89
CA ILE A 803 -12.66 27.13 -10.53
C ILE A 803 -11.73 27.29 -11.72
N LEU A 804 -10.67 26.50 -11.72
CA LEU A 804 -9.79 26.34 -12.85
C LEU A 804 -10.26 25.15 -13.67
N ILE A 805 -10.58 25.37 -14.96
CA ILE A 805 -10.97 24.34 -15.93
C ILE A 805 -9.85 24.18 -16.94
N ILE A 806 -9.28 22.97 -17.02
CA ILE A 806 -8.21 22.61 -17.95
C ILE A 806 -8.52 21.28 -18.64
N PRO A 807 -8.07 21.05 -19.87
CA PRO A 807 -8.19 19.76 -20.54
C PRO A 807 -7.46 18.66 -19.74
N SER A 808 -8.04 17.47 -19.74
CA SER A 808 -7.40 16.31 -19.12
C SER A 808 -6.19 15.86 -19.92
N VAL A 809 -5.06 15.71 -19.26
CA VAL A 809 -3.88 15.05 -19.83
C VAL A 809 -3.80 13.65 -19.27
N ASP A 810 -3.95 12.63 -20.12
CA ASP A 810 -3.83 11.22 -19.73
C ASP A 810 -2.34 10.86 -19.61
N VAL A 811 -1.72 11.25 -18.52
CA VAL A 811 -0.29 11.02 -18.27
C VAL A 811 0.01 9.56 -17.99
N ASP A 812 1.18 9.09 -18.44
CA ASP A 812 1.68 7.75 -18.17
C ASP A 812 2.10 7.61 -16.70
N TYR A 813 2.69 8.66 -16.16
CA TYR A 813 3.03 8.82 -14.75
C TYR A 813 3.05 10.28 -14.36
N SER A 814 2.70 10.54 -13.13
CA SER A 814 2.64 11.88 -12.54
C SER A 814 3.35 11.91 -11.19
N GLY A 815 3.82 13.07 -10.79
CA GLY A 815 4.56 13.20 -9.57
C GLY A 815 4.72 14.61 -9.06
N VAL A 816 5.46 14.69 -7.97
CA VAL A 816 5.82 15.91 -7.27
C VAL A 816 7.33 16.03 -7.17
N MET A 817 7.84 17.23 -7.35
CA MET A 817 9.24 17.59 -7.11
C MET A 817 9.31 18.72 -6.10
N ILE A 818 10.10 18.51 -5.06
CA ILE A 818 10.58 19.62 -4.22
C ILE A 818 11.99 20.01 -4.69
N THR A 819 12.21 21.28 -4.98
CA THR A 819 13.49 21.76 -5.52
C THR A 819 14.56 21.90 -4.46
N LYS A 820 14.54 21.01 -3.44
CA LYS A 820 15.59 20.83 -2.42
C LYS A 820 15.59 19.38 -1.93
N GLY A 821 16.70 18.96 -1.29
CA GLY A 821 16.76 17.69 -0.58
C GLY A 821 15.93 17.73 0.71
N ILE A 822 14.98 16.80 0.85
CA ILE A 822 14.17 16.63 2.06
C ILE A 822 14.73 15.45 2.86
N ASN A 823 14.99 15.66 4.15
CA ASN A 823 15.56 14.69 5.10
C ASN A 823 16.98 14.23 4.74
N GLU A 824 17.28 14.10 3.48
CA GLU A 824 18.61 13.77 2.94
C GLU A 824 18.92 14.74 1.79
N GLY A 825 20.21 14.95 1.50
CA GLY A 825 20.64 15.87 0.44
C GLY A 825 20.83 17.32 0.91
N SER A 826 21.04 18.20 -0.05
CA SER A 826 21.34 19.63 0.13
C SER A 826 20.21 20.52 -0.38
N GLU A 827 20.34 21.84 -0.15
CA GLU A 827 19.42 22.85 -0.70
C GLU A 827 19.41 22.88 -2.26
N ASN A 828 20.43 22.33 -2.91
CA ASN A 828 20.54 22.28 -4.37
C ASN A 828 20.03 20.96 -4.97
N ASP A 829 19.83 19.92 -4.16
CA ASP A 829 19.32 18.64 -4.61
C ASP A 829 17.81 18.71 -4.84
N LEU A 830 17.23 17.66 -5.43
CA LEU A 830 15.81 17.56 -5.68
C LEU A 830 15.27 16.31 -4.98
N THR A 831 14.13 16.45 -4.34
CA THR A 831 13.36 15.28 -3.88
C THR A 831 12.14 15.10 -4.77
N VAL A 832 12.01 13.95 -5.45
CA VAL A 832 10.91 13.66 -6.36
C VAL A 832 10.17 12.40 -5.95
N ALA A 833 8.85 12.37 -6.19
CA ALA A 833 8.05 11.17 -6.05
C ALA A 833 7.08 11.02 -7.23
N PHE A 834 7.04 9.84 -7.83
CA PHE A 834 6.22 9.53 -8.99
C PHE A 834 5.39 8.27 -8.81
N SER A 835 4.15 8.31 -9.28
CA SER A 835 3.26 7.15 -9.42
C SER A 835 2.80 6.99 -10.87
N ARG A 836 2.37 5.78 -11.22
CA ARG A 836 1.80 5.53 -12.56
C ARG A 836 0.45 6.19 -12.70
N GLY A 837 0.12 6.65 -13.90
CA GLY A 837 -1.15 7.32 -14.20
C GLY A 837 -1.30 8.68 -13.56
N ALA A 838 -2.54 9.10 -13.35
CA ALA A 838 -2.90 10.43 -12.87
C ALA A 838 -3.11 10.45 -11.35
N GLY A 839 -2.55 11.46 -10.65
CA GLY A 839 -2.90 11.85 -9.28
C GLY A 839 -2.21 11.12 -8.14
N GLY A 840 -1.79 9.87 -8.32
CA GLY A 840 -1.43 8.96 -7.21
C GLY A 840 -0.33 9.44 -6.26
N ALA A 841 0.73 10.08 -6.75
CA ALA A 841 1.83 10.55 -5.89
C ALA A 841 1.40 11.66 -4.92
N VAL A 842 0.50 12.53 -5.38
CA VAL A 842 -0.06 13.63 -4.60
C VAL A 842 -0.99 13.09 -3.52
N ASP A 843 -1.76 12.04 -3.84
CA ASP A 843 -2.75 11.41 -2.96
C ASP A 843 -2.14 10.45 -1.92
N GLY A 844 -0.80 10.42 -1.79
CA GLY A 844 -0.11 9.60 -0.79
C GLY A 844 0.04 8.13 -1.14
N GLN A 845 -0.16 7.75 -2.40
CA GLN A 845 0.15 6.38 -2.86
C GLN A 845 1.64 6.08 -2.70
N SER A 846 1.97 4.80 -2.59
CA SER A 846 3.36 4.34 -2.57
C SER A 846 4.05 4.64 -3.89
N ALA A 847 4.73 5.78 -3.95
CA ALA A 847 5.38 6.34 -5.12
C ALA A 847 6.86 5.93 -5.21
N GLU A 848 7.42 5.94 -6.40
CA GLU A 848 8.86 5.90 -6.61
C GLU A 848 9.44 7.23 -6.18
N THR A 849 10.16 7.23 -5.05
CA THR A 849 10.78 8.43 -4.48
C THR A 849 12.28 8.40 -4.72
N ARG A 850 12.83 9.50 -5.23
CA ARG A 850 14.27 9.66 -5.48
C ARG A 850 14.80 10.96 -4.91
N LEU A 851 16.05 10.90 -4.44
CA LEU A 851 16.90 12.04 -4.23
C LEU A 851 17.75 12.23 -5.50
N ILE A 852 17.58 13.33 -6.19
CA ILE A 852 18.33 13.66 -7.41
C ILE A 852 19.34 14.76 -7.08
N THR A 853 20.61 14.44 -7.19
CA THR A 853 21.72 15.39 -7.05
C THR A 853 22.18 15.87 -8.45
N GLU A 854 23.11 16.77 -8.50
CA GLU A 854 23.70 17.21 -9.76
C GLU A 854 24.22 16.04 -10.62
N LYS A 855 24.84 15.03 -9.97
CA LYS A 855 25.54 13.93 -10.66
C LYS A 855 24.84 12.58 -10.58
N SER A 856 23.96 12.39 -9.61
CA SER A 856 23.42 11.07 -9.27
C SER A 856 21.92 11.11 -9.03
N SER A 857 21.30 9.94 -9.03
CA SER A 857 19.90 9.75 -8.63
C SER A 857 19.82 8.53 -7.72
N PHE A 858 19.42 8.74 -6.48
CA PHE A 858 19.32 7.69 -5.45
C PHE A 858 17.85 7.30 -5.24
N LEU A 859 17.56 6.02 -5.33
CA LEU A 859 16.24 5.50 -5.01
C LEU A 859 16.04 5.49 -3.49
N LEU A 860 15.04 6.22 -3.01
CA LEU A 860 14.63 6.22 -1.60
C LEU A 860 13.53 5.19 -1.36
N SER A 861 12.55 5.07 -2.26
CA SER A 861 11.47 4.10 -2.21
C SER A 861 11.01 3.75 -3.63
N PRO A 862 10.79 2.48 -3.98
CA PRO A 862 10.14 2.10 -5.23
C PRO A 862 8.62 2.29 -5.14
N ALA A 863 7.96 2.47 -6.29
CA ALA A 863 6.51 2.46 -6.33
C ALA A 863 5.95 1.06 -6.04
N ARG A 864 4.97 0.98 -5.14
CA ARG A 864 4.33 -0.28 -4.71
C ARG A 864 2.81 -0.26 -4.83
N GLN A 865 2.25 0.75 -5.48
CA GLN A 865 0.82 0.75 -5.79
C GLN A 865 0.57 -0.24 -6.93
N PRO A 866 -0.26 -1.28 -6.74
CA PRO A 866 -0.50 -2.30 -7.78
C PRO A 866 -1.42 -1.82 -8.88
N ASP A 867 -2.20 -0.76 -8.65
CA ASP A 867 -3.16 -0.19 -9.58
C ASP A 867 -2.90 1.29 -9.84
N TYR A 868 -3.37 1.78 -10.97
CA TYR A 868 -3.29 3.18 -11.35
C TYR A 868 -4.46 3.59 -12.23
N ILE A 869 -4.71 4.89 -12.30
CA ILE A 869 -5.83 5.48 -13.02
C ILE A 869 -5.35 6.09 -14.33
N ARG A 870 -6.05 5.79 -15.41
CA ARG A 870 -5.96 6.46 -16.72
C ARG A 870 -7.18 7.35 -16.95
N LEU A 871 -7.01 8.33 -17.82
CA LEU A 871 -7.99 9.36 -18.17
C LEU A 871 -8.40 9.22 -19.64
N PRO A 872 -9.28 8.24 -19.99
CA PRO A 872 -9.65 8.02 -21.38
C PRO A 872 -10.37 9.23 -21.98
N ALA A 873 -10.21 9.44 -23.30
CA ALA A 873 -10.89 10.52 -24.03
C ALA A 873 -12.43 10.45 -23.96
N THR A 874 -12.98 9.30 -23.58
CA THR A 874 -14.43 9.09 -23.37
C THR A 874 -14.94 9.63 -22.04
N GLY A 875 -14.07 10.26 -21.24
CA GLY A 875 -14.39 10.74 -19.90
C GLY A 875 -14.39 9.63 -18.86
N SER A 876 -14.60 10.02 -17.59
CA SER A 876 -14.47 9.17 -16.43
C SER A 876 -13.02 8.66 -16.23
N THR A 877 -12.81 7.80 -15.24
CA THR A 877 -11.51 7.20 -14.96
C THR A 877 -11.54 5.72 -15.23
N LYS A 878 -10.41 5.14 -15.63
CA LYS A 878 -10.28 3.69 -15.82
C LYS A 878 -9.09 3.18 -15.01
N LYS A 879 -9.34 2.14 -14.20
CA LYS A 879 -8.34 1.47 -13.37
C LYS A 879 -7.58 0.42 -14.19
N TYR A 880 -6.27 0.36 -14.01
CA TYR A 880 -5.37 -0.64 -14.57
C TYR A 880 -4.47 -1.19 -13.47
N TYR A 881 -3.95 -2.39 -13.68
CA TYR A 881 -2.98 -3.02 -12.79
C TYR A 881 -1.59 -3.03 -13.41
N THR A 882 -0.55 -3.12 -12.57
CA THR A 882 0.85 -3.10 -12.97
C THR A 882 1.69 -4.06 -12.14
N THR A 883 2.86 -4.38 -12.68
CA THR A 883 3.95 -5.07 -11.97
C THR A 883 5.05 -4.09 -11.58
N PHE A 884 6.03 -4.55 -10.78
CA PHE A 884 7.06 -3.69 -10.20
C PHE A 884 8.46 -3.91 -10.81
N ASN A 885 8.56 -4.70 -11.86
CA ASN A 885 9.80 -5.14 -12.52
C ASN A 885 10.58 -4.04 -13.25
N LYS A 886 10.02 -2.83 -13.34
CA LYS A 886 10.67 -1.67 -13.96
C LYS A 886 10.45 -0.40 -13.14
N PRO A 887 11.45 0.52 -13.07
CA PRO A 887 11.27 1.84 -12.49
C PRO A 887 10.22 2.65 -13.26
N ILE A 888 9.69 3.67 -12.61
CA ILE A 888 8.83 4.68 -13.27
C ILE A 888 9.70 5.67 -14.03
N LEU A 889 10.71 6.22 -13.37
CA LEU A 889 11.60 7.21 -13.97
C LEU A 889 12.81 6.56 -14.62
N ASN A 890 13.02 6.82 -15.91
CA ASN A 890 14.22 6.48 -16.63
C ASN A 890 15.29 7.60 -16.57
N TYR A 891 16.45 7.37 -17.17
CA TYR A 891 17.54 8.33 -17.20
C TYR A 891 17.14 9.66 -17.84
N ASN A 892 16.41 9.64 -18.97
CA ASN A 892 15.98 10.85 -19.69
C ASN A 892 15.02 11.67 -18.83
N ASN A 893 14.07 11.01 -18.16
CA ASN A 893 13.16 11.70 -17.23
C ASN A 893 13.90 12.41 -16.11
N VAL A 894 14.93 11.76 -15.53
CA VAL A 894 15.77 12.38 -14.48
C VAL A 894 16.53 13.60 -15.02
N SER A 895 17.01 13.55 -16.26
CA SER A 895 17.64 14.71 -16.92
C SER A 895 16.68 15.87 -17.10
N GLU A 896 15.50 15.59 -17.68
CA GLU A 896 14.46 16.62 -17.89
C GLU A 896 13.98 17.24 -16.56
N ILE A 897 13.91 16.46 -15.49
CA ILE A 897 13.56 16.95 -14.14
C ILE A 897 14.63 17.94 -13.64
N ARG A 898 15.92 17.64 -13.83
CA ARG A 898 17.01 18.58 -13.48
C ARG A 898 16.92 19.87 -14.30
N GLU A 899 16.68 19.77 -15.58
CA GLU A 899 16.52 20.90 -16.48
C GLU A 899 15.33 21.77 -16.05
N LEU A 900 14.18 21.14 -15.79
CA LEU A 900 13.00 21.84 -15.30
C LEU A 900 13.27 22.57 -13.98
N ALA A 901 13.93 21.93 -13.02
CA ALA A 901 14.28 22.57 -11.74
C ALA A 901 15.20 23.79 -11.95
N SER A 902 16.16 23.69 -12.87
CA SER A 902 17.05 24.79 -13.23
C SER A 902 16.28 25.95 -13.91
N GLU A 903 15.39 25.63 -14.86
CA GLU A 903 14.55 26.63 -15.51
C GLU A 903 13.63 27.35 -14.51
N ILE A 904 13.02 26.62 -13.56
CA ILE A 904 12.16 27.18 -12.52
C ILE A 904 12.95 28.16 -11.67
N ARG A 905 14.12 27.77 -11.17
CA ARG A 905 14.99 28.65 -10.39
C ARG A 905 15.39 29.91 -11.19
N GLN A 906 15.77 29.76 -12.45
CA GLN A 906 16.16 30.88 -13.27
C GLN A 906 15.02 31.86 -13.59
N LYS A 907 13.82 31.34 -13.91
CA LYS A 907 12.71 32.17 -14.38
C LYS A 907 11.94 32.80 -13.22
N ILE A 908 11.70 32.04 -12.12
CA ILE A 908 10.85 32.49 -11.02
C ILE A 908 11.67 33.24 -9.95
N ASP A 909 12.87 32.78 -9.55
CA ASP A 909 13.70 33.47 -8.56
C ASP A 909 14.18 34.84 -9.06
N LYS A 910 14.45 34.98 -10.36
CA LYS A 910 14.80 36.30 -10.94
C LYS A 910 13.64 37.31 -10.84
N GLN A 911 12.39 36.85 -10.93
CA GLN A 911 11.22 37.72 -10.78
C GLN A 911 11.01 38.11 -9.31
N ASN A 912 11.20 37.16 -8.38
CA ASN A 912 10.87 37.33 -6.96
C ASN A 912 12.04 37.92 -6.13
N LYS A 913 13.26 37.99 -6.67
CA LYS A 913 14.49 38.40 -5.98
C LYS A 913 14.81 37.62 -4.69
N GLU A 914 14.27 36.41 -4.54
CA GLU A 914 14.43 35.55 -3.39
C GLU A 914 14.68 34.10 -3.86
N ASN A 915 15.61 33.39 -3.24
CA ASN A 915 15.86 31.97 -3.46
C ASN A 915 14.90 31.15 -2.62
N HIS A 916 13.88 30.57 -3.24
CA HIS A 916 12.95 29.68 -2.58
C HIS A 916 13.07 28.25 -3.12
N ALA A 917 12.79 27.28 -2.25
CA ALA A 917 12.45 25.95 -2.73
C ALA A 917 10.99 25.96 -3.24
N TYR A 918 10.72 25.15 -4.25
CA TYR A 918 9.39 25.04 -4.87
C TYR A 918 8.86 23.61 -4.77
N ASP A 919 7.56 23.50 -4.60
CA ASP A 919 6.75 22.31 -4.73
C ASP A 919 6.09 22.34 -6.12
N VAL A 920 6.42 21.35 -6.96
CA VAL A 920 6.06 21.31 -8.38
C VAL A 920 5.33 20.02 -8.70
N GLU A 921 4.09 20.13 -9.17
CA GLU A 921 3.31 19.00 -9.67
C GLU A 921 3.42 18.92 -11.21
N PHE A 922 3.78 17.75 -11.72
CA PHE A 922 3.94 17.55 -13.16
C PHE A 922 3.80 16.07 -13.54
N GLY A 923 3.75 15.77 -14.82
CA GLY A 923 3.65 14.41 -15.31
C GLY A 923 4.25 14.26 -16.70
N PHE A 924 4.39 13.02 -17.12
CA PHE A 924 4.89 12.67 -18.45
C PHE A 924 3.80 11.93 -19.23
N LYS A 925 3.61 12.35 -20.47
CA LYS A 925 2.80 11.66 -21.46
C LYS A 925 3.63 11.46 -22.72
N ASP A 926 3.82 10.24 -23.15
CA ASP A 926 4.65 9.90 -24.31
C ASP A 926 6.05 10.56 -24.23
N ASN A 927 6.67 10.54 -23.05
CA ASN A 927 7.92 11.21 -22.69
C ASN A 927 7.89 12.74 -22.77
N LYS A 928 6.76 13.39 -23.03
CA LYS A 928 6.62 14.85 -22.94
C LYS A 928 6.20 15.26 -21.54
N LEU A 929 6.94 16.22 -20.98
CA LEU A 929 6.67 16.79 -19.66
C LEU A 929 5.51 17.80 -19.71
N TRP A 930 4.57 17.67 -18.75
CA TRP A 930 3.45 18.57 -18.53
C TRP A 930 3.45 19.10 -17.11
N LEU A 931 3.41 20.43 -16.94
CA LEU A 931 3.32 21.12 -15.66
C LEU A 931 1.85 21.32 -15.27
N PHE A 932 1.54 21.05 -13.99
CA PHE A 932 0.18 21.16 -13.47
C PHE A 932 0.06 22.17 -12.33
N GLN A 933 1.15 22.38 -11.55
CA GLN A 933 1.16 23.35 -10.45
C GLN A 933 2.59 23.66 -10.05
N ILE A 934 2.80 24.89 -9.59
CA ILE A 934 3.99 25.29 -8.84
C ILE A 934 3.56 26.18 -7.68
N ARG A 935 4.21 26.01 -6.54
CA ARG A 935 4.02 26.86 -5.36
C ARG A 935 5.33 26.93 -4.56
N PRO A 936 5.54 28.00 -3.77
CA PRO A 936 6.65 28.05 -2.82
C PRO A 936 6.55 26.87 -1.83
N PHE A 937 7.67 26.20 -1.60
CA PHE A 937 7.76 25.17 -0.57
C PHE A 937 7.93 25.83 0.79
N VAL A 938 7.00 25.54 1.72
CA VAL A 938 6.96 26.14 3.05
C VAL A 938 7.39 25.15 4.11
N GLU A 939 8.33 25.55 4.96
CA GLU A 939 8.74 24.81 6.16
C GLU A 939 8.43 25.64 7.42
N ASN A 940 8.04 24.96 8.50
CA ASN A 940 7.75 25.65 9.76
C ASN A 940 9.02 26.27 10.36
N LYS A 941 9.11 27.58 10.34
CA LYS A 941 10.27 28.33 10.83
C LYS A 941 10.49 28.16 12.33
N GLN A 942 9.44 28.03 13.11
CA GLN A 942 9.53 27.87 14.57
C GLN A 942 10.11 26.52 14.94
N ALA A 943 9.69 25.44 14.26
CA ALA A 943 10.27 24.13 14.45
C ALA A 943 11.77 24.11 14.07
N LYS A 944 12.15 24.78 12.98
CA LYS A 944 13.53 24.87 12.48
C LYS A 944 14.46 25.68 13.39
N SER A 945 13.95 26.76 14.02
CA SER A 945 14.72 27.67 14.90
C SER A 945 14.61 27.36 16.40
N SER A 946 13.94 26.26 16.78
CA SER A 946 13.75 25.87 18.20
C SER A 946 15.09 25.50 18.84
N ASP A 947 15.49 26.23 19.89
CA ASP A 947 16.71 25.96 20.67
C ASP A 947 16.66 24.56 21.28
N TYR A 948 15.51 24.13 21.79
CA TYR A 948 15.31 22.78 22.32
C TYR A 948 15.53 21.70 21.24
N LEU A 949 14.91 21.82 20.07
CA LEU A 949 15.07 20.85 18.99
C LEU A 949 16.50 20.82 18.43
N ASN A 950 17.20 21.94 18.45
CA ASN A 950 18.61 22.01 18.10
C ASN A 950 19.51 21.37 19.17
N ALA A 951 19.20 21.56 20.44
CA ALA A 951 19.95 20.98 21.57
C ALA A 951 19.87 19.45 21.59
N ILE A 952 18.72 18.88 21.28
CA ILE A 952 18.53 17.42 21.19
C ILE A 952 18.99 16.82 19.84
N SER A 953 19.49 17.65 18.93
CA SER A 953 20.02 17.17 17.64
C SER A 953 21.45 16.62 17.82
N PRO A 954 21.77 15.44 17.27
CA PRO A 954 23.10 14.85 17.43
C PRO A 954 24.18 15.67 16.70
N LYS A 955 25.35 15.76 17.33
CA LYS A 955 26.56 16.27 16.69
C LYS A 955 27.29 15.08 16.07
N VAL A 956 27.12 14.88 14.78
CA VAL A 956 27.71 13.76 14.05
C VAL A 956 28.98 14.23 13.32
N ASP A 957 30.09 13.57 13.61
CA ASP A 957 31.32 13.75 12.82
C ASP A 957 31.29 12.77 11.64
N THR A 958 30.85 13.24 10.50
CA THR A 958 30.69 12.42 9.28
C THR A 958 32.02 11.87 8.72
N ASN A 959 33.17 12.42 9.12
CA ASN A 959 34.48 12.02 8.64
C ASN A 959 35.21 11.07 9.61
N LYS A 960 34.63 10.78 10.76
CA LYS A 960 35.18 9.82 11.72
C LYS A 960 35.43 8.47 11.05
N GLU A 961 36.67 7.98 11.11
CA GLU A 961 37.05 6.65 10.60
C GLU A 961 36.66 5.55 11.59
N ILE A 962 36.13 4.46 11.06
CA ILE A 962 35.66 3.27 11.76
C ILE A 962 36.36 2.07 11.16
N LYS A 963 36.99 1.23 11.99
CA LYS A 963 37.64 0.00 11.54
C LYS A 963 36.59 -1.10 11.31
N LEU A 964 36.67 -1.78 10.18
CA LEU A 964 35.74 -2.88 9.88
C LEU A 964 35.86 -4.08 10.82
N LYS A 965 37.00 -4.24 11.48
CA LYS A 965 37.23 -5.30 12.49
C LYS A 965 36.76 -4.95 13.91
N GLU A 966 36.11 -3.81 14.10
CA GLU A 966 35.46 -3.50 15.38
C GLU A 966 34.38 -4.53 15.70
N LYS A 967 34.25 -4.90 16.98
CA LYS A 967 33.19 -5.77 17.48
C LYS A 967 31.85 -5.02 17.46
N ILE A 968 30.78 -5.73 17.06
CA ILE A 968 29.45 -5.17 16.90
C ILE A 968 28.47 -5.72 17.96
#